data_fc4f3eb8b2d372e3e4b2a44d4e952f93
#
_entry.id   fc4f3eb8b2d372e3e4b2a44d4e952f93
#
_cell.length_a   1.000
_cell.length_b   1.000
_cell.length_c   1.000
_cell.angle_alpha   90.00
_cell.angle_beta   90.00
_cell.angle_gamma   90.00
#
_symmetry.space_group_name_H-M   'P 1'
#
loop_
_entity.id
_entity.type
_entity.pdbx_description
1 polymer ?
#
loop_
_entity_poly.entity_id
_entity_poly.type
_entity_poly.pdbx_seq_one_letter_code
_entity_poly.pdbx_strand_id
1 'polypeptide(L)'
;MTSVQRKVLIYVAGLMVALVLFIWLKGHFFSSGTGGGSRNVTPLSIEPGTGATHLTVDVRNANGVLQYVMRANLAKPVGGGEYQLIKPELQFYNSSGQTIFVDSDTGDVVVGATNGGGGTNQLDGIGNPYLRKGTLTGHVTITVGPVASFKRGVKTRQSSQIQMTLGRPLHFDYQQGLLISRGSVTVRGDQLQFDGSDLTVEINPANKTLEDLQILHGRRLMLSGLFHNASATPATTQSRPVSASTNREKAGAAHVQVAPPTMTTYALTFGRHVHVALGAQTMLANRLQLYFQTAAKTPATAGINDVPNSTTTTLDNAPTVKPVPTSAVAVDKTTHSPLVIHWTGPLVLRPTRHSPVVLSGSRDVFLQATGQTGNPVIMRDGTTRVGYAPLVTYDSAFQRVTMRAAAHVPVKLADTSMGSITCETLVYSNLTHHAELTGPGSFDMSGKTAGKNPWRGSWLKDLVVQLAPARKTFAATAPAIGHGKLAVKSIELTGGAQLANAQVSLQARRFTARFVQTTGNHSGSALRYFAADGDVNISSANVGLPAVDANRMACRHLVLLTHQPKPGAAPVPAELQAEDNIALTFYQKAAHAGGLPERFVITGGKLQTQLVRRTGTAVPAHESKTGNLGGSYTVGRFRIWRNTIVHIYNIGRPIRATAYALIGNRLTGTATLQSHRSGTIKCAIYQGADWLKGRTIELQRNLQQVTVPGGGELSMPEASKSAEPRVEVSWNTRMQYSAKTRQAILTGHIIAQLAGRSDQHSSLTAPAMLIHFRHRKTDRNAMLLAQLIASGPADHHAVVARDASYSKTGVLMTRMRLDCSKLEYNAVEGLLKIPAAGEMVLEDYRPATTASAAQQRGQSGFSWAESLLYHAKTGLVNLRGNVHLIFRPLKPLTLPLEASGTHANNPNSGLVLLNADELLAKLNHTGTAAKSGVDLGMGGPTRLQSVTANNALLQVGTVKLAADMLNFNAATEIAQAYGLNGKNAIISDVSGKIHGQARHIIWNLKKNKGGITVIQPTGSVNLP
;
A
#
# COMPACT_ATOMS: atom_id res chain seq x y z
N MET A 1 8.73 -13.81 18.76
CA MET A 1 8.80 -14.86 19.79
C MET A 1 10.14 -14.78 20.50
N THR A 2 10.06 -14.64 21.76
CA THR A 2 11.19 -14.32 22.63
C THR A 2 11.87 -15.60 23.12
N SER A 3 12.97 -15.46 23.83
CA SER A 3 13.73 -16.48 24.58
C SER A 3 12.91 -17.56 25.31
N VAL A 4 11.61 -17.38 25.48
CA VAL A 4 10.65 -18.30 26.09
C VAL A 4 10.64 -19.66 25.41
N GLN A 5 10.61 -19.70 24.12
CA GLN A 5 10.51 -20.95 23.37
C GLN A 5 11.81 -21.73 23.37
N ARG A 6 12.93 -21.03 23.32
CA ARG A 6 14.25 -21.63 23.54
C ARG A 6 14.36 -22.26 24.91
N LYS A 7 13.70 -21.65 25.90
CA LYS A 7 13.73 -22.13 27.28
C LYS A 7 12.78 -23.33 27.49
N VAL A 8 11.58 -23.34 26.93
CA VAL A 8 10.67 -24.50 27.00
C VAL A 8 11.36 -25.75 26.42
N LEU A 9 12.16 -25.60 25.41
CA LEU A 9 12.92 -26.72 24.81
C LEU A 9 13.98 -27.29 25.72
N ILE A 10 14.74 -26.44 26.37
CA ILE A 10 15.76 -26.85 27.33
C ILE A 10 15.10 -27.54 28.54
N TYR A 11 13.84 -27.18 28.87
CA TYR A 11 13.06 -27.79 29.96
C TYR A 11 12.64 -29.21 29.65
N VAL A 12 12.29 -29.47 28.39
CA VAL A 12 12.03 -30.82 27.91
C VAL A 12 13.29 -31.68 27.97
N ALA A 13 14.46 -31.12 27.73
CA ALA A 13 15.74 -31.82 27.92
C ALA A 13 15.99 -32.23 29.36
N GLY A 14 15.51 -31.51 30.36
CA GLY A 14 15.63 -31.89 31.78
C GLY A 14 14.65 -32.99 32.18
N LEU A 15 13.45 -33.00 31.60
CA LEU A 15 12.56 -34.17 31.66
C LEU A 15 13.24 -35.39 31.06
N MET A 16 14.07 -35.18 30.04
CA MET A 16 14.90 -36.20 29.39
C MET A 16 15.92 -36.81 30.36
N VAL A 17 16.47 -36.03 31.30
CA VAL A 17 17.40 -36.57 32.31
C VAL A 17 16.68 -37.51 33.26
N ALA A 18 15.49 -37.18 33.74
CA ALA A 18 14.66 -38.09 34.52
C ALA A 18 14.27 -39.35 33.75
N LEU A 19 14.02 -39.17 32.44
CA LEU A 19 13.68 -40.24 31.50
C LEU A 19 14.90 -41.08 31.10
N VAL A 20 16.06 -40.46 30.91
CA VAL A 20 17.35 -41.14 30.70
C VAL A 20 17.70 -42.00 31.92
N LEU A 21 17.35 -41.54 33.10
CA LEU A 21 17.49 -42.31 34.33
C LEU A 21 16.61 -43.57 34.30
N PHE A 22 15.40 -43.44 33.73
CA PHE A 22 14.45 -44.52 33.58
C PHE A 22 14.86 -45.47 32.39
N ILE A 23 15.30 -44.94 31.30
CA ILE A 23 15.86 -45.71 30.17
C ILE A 23 17.18 -46.37 30.57
N TRP A 24 17.92 -45.80 31.48
CA TRP A 24 19.14 -46.32 32.01
C TRP A 24 18.83 -47.49 32.99
N LEU A 25 17.78 -47.45 33.80
CA LEU A 25 17.25 -48.63 34.51
C LEU A 25 17.01 -49.81 33.55
N LYS A 26 16.55 -49.52 32.32
CA LYS A 26 16.35 -50.44 31.24
C LYS A 26 17.59 -51.27 30.86
N GLY A 27 18.76 -50.60 30.78
CA GLY A 27 20.01 -51.30 30.29
C GLY A 27 20.59 -52.27 31.32
N HIS A 28 20.17 -52.23 32.55
CA HIS A 28 20.86 -52.91 33.67
C HIS A 28 20.07 -53.98 34.41
N PHE A 29 18.75 -53.85 34.48
CA PHE A 29 17.94 -54.92 35.04
C PHE A 29 17.95 -56.21 34.19
N PHE A 30 18.35 -56.14 32.88
CA PHE A 30 18.03 -57.21 31.94
C PHE A 30 19.22 -57.70 31.09
N SER A 31 20.48 -57.57 31.50
CA SER A 31 21.54 -58.16 30.72
C SER A 31 21.70 -59.63 31.12
N SER A 32 20.86 -60.50 30.55
CA SER A 32 21.11 -61.95 30.61
C SER A 32 22.08 -62.28 29.47
N GLY A 33 23.32 -62.60 29.80
CA GLY A 33 24.23 -63.25 28.86
C GLY A 33 23.81 -64.71 28.67
N THR A 34 23.43 -65.09 27.47
CA THR A 34 23.46 -66.47 27.08
C THR A 34 24.89 -66.83 26.81
N GLY A 35 25.51 -67.69 27.60
CA GLY A 35 26.81 -68.22 27.31
C GLY A 35 27.59 -68.66 28.55
N GLY A 36 27.74 -69.94 28.71
CA GLY A 36 28.22 -70.73 29.78
C GLY A 36 29.61 -70.37 30.32
N GLY A 37 29.73 -70.65 31.59
CA GLY A 37 30.97 -70.61 32.36
C GLY A 37 30.64 -70.70 33.87
N SER A 38 30.41 -71.90 34.29
CA SER A 38 30.23 -72.19 35.73
C SER A 38 31.52 -71.92 36.47
N ARG A 39 31.48 -70.96 37.45
CA ARG A 39 32.42 -70.99 38.61
C ARG A 39 31.58 -70.71 39.86
N ASN A 40 31.69 -71.77 40.70
CA ASN A 40 31.26 -71.86 42.10
C ASN A 40 30.60 -70.68 42.72
N VAL A 41 29.29 -70.60 42.74
CA VAL A 41 28.48 -69.86 43.66
C VAL A 41 28.01 -70.89 44.66
N THR A 42 28.36 -70.68 45.94
CA THR A 42 27.86 -71.49 47.00
C THR A 42 26.35 -71.45 47.01
N PRO A 43 25.66 -72.61 46.90
CA PRO A 43 24.22 -72.62 46.91
C PRO A 43 23.64 -72.12 48.19
N LEU A 44 22.66 -71.22 48.15
CA LEU A 44 21.87 -70.88 49.32
C LEU A 44 20.98 -72.09 49.67
N SER A 45 21.59 -73.04 50.39
CA SER A 45 20.83 -74.08 51.01
C SER A 45 20.49 -73.63 52.42
N ILE A 46 19.36 -72.95 52.58
CA ILE A 46 18.78 -72.62 53.84
C ILE A 46 17.71 -73.66 54.08
N GLU A 47 17.87 -74.52 55.11
CA GLU A 47 16.88 -75.51 55.50
C GLU A 47 15.55 -74.83 55.83
N PRO A 48 14.37 -75.42 55.46
CA PRO A 48 13.07 -74.88 55.83
C PRO A 48 12.94 -74.72 57.32
N GLY A 49 12.69 -73.47 57.79
CA GLY A 49 12.50 -73.13 59.18
C GLY A 49 13.73 -72.42 59.86
N THR A 50 14.90 -72.36 59.20
CA THR A 50 16.06 -71.62 59.74
C THR A 50 16.26 -70.33 58.84
N GLY A 51 16.26 -69.18 59.53
CA GLY A 51 16.52 -67.89 58.84
C GLY A 51 18.01 -67.64 58.69
N ALA A 52 18.44 -67.10 57.53
CA ALA A 52 19.84 -66.61 57.31
C ALA A 52 19.89 -65.20 57.81
N THR A 53 20.76 -64.91 58.83
CA THR A 53 21.08 -63.54 59.24
C THR A 53 22.21 -62.96 58.40
N HIS A 54 22.06 -61.66 58.05
CA HIS A 54 23.07 -60.91 57.25
C HIS A 54 23.31 -61.54 55.91
N LEU A 55 22.28 -61.99 55.20
CA LEU A 55 22.35 -62.53 53.87
C LEU A 55 23.04 -61.56 52.89
N THR A 56 23.99 -62.02 52.09
CA THR A 56 24.54 -61.30 50.95
C THR A 56 24.61 -62.23 49.79
N VAL A 57 23.98 -61.87 48.67
CA VAL A 57 23.97 -62.62 47.42
C VAL A 57 24.54 -61.73 46.32
N ASP A 58 25.66 -62.12 45.76
CA ASP A 58 26.33 -61.50 44.62
C ASP A 58 25.93 -62.23 43.34
N VAL A 59 25.28 -61.52 42.44
CA VAL A 59 24.91 -62.08 41.15
C VAL A 59 25.81 -61.49 40.05
N ARG A 60 26.48 -62.36 39.33
CA ARG A 60 27.45 -62.06 38.25
C ARG A 60 26.95 -62.58 36.92
N ASN A 61 27.33 -61.90 35.84
CA ASN A 61 27.04 -62.41 34.47
C ASN A 61 28.03 -63.51 34.10
N ALA A 62 27.83 -64.10 32.93
CA ALA A 62 28.67 -65.16 32.38
C ALA A 62 30.17 -64.74 32.27
N ASN A 63 30.48 -63.46 32.19
CA ASN A 63 31.83 -62.93 32.13
C ASN A 63 32.40 -62.57 33.49
N GLY A 64 31.78 -63.02 34.61
CA GLY A 64 32.23 -62.76 35.94
C GLY A 64 31.99 -61.35 36.48
N VAL A 65 31.34 -60.45 35.69
CA VAL A 65 31.09 -59.08 36.07
C VAL A 65 29.88 -59.02 37.02
N LEU A 66 30.03 -58.34 38.18
CA LEU A 66 28.99 -58.21 39.17
C LEU A 66 27.82 -57.42 38.58
N GLN A 67 26.64 -58.03 38.56
CA GLN A 67 25.39 -57.42 38.09
C GLN A 67 24.61 -56.72 39.17
N TYR A 68 24.34 -57.43 40.27
CA TYR A 68 23.71 -56.88 41.43
C TYR A 68 24.12 -57.60 42.70
N VAL A 69 23.96 -56.95 43.83
CA VAL A 69 24.14 -57.50 45.14
C VAL A 69 22.82 -57.37 45.90
N MET A 70 22.31 -58.43 46.45
CA MET A 70 21.19 -58.44 47.36
C MET A 70 21.68 -58.66 48.80
N ARG A 71 21.27 -57.82 49.74
CA ARG A 71 21.55 -57.97 51.17
C ARG A 71 20.23 -58.01 51.90
N ALA A 72 20.17 -58.71 52.97
CA ALA A 72 19.07 -58.65 53.93
C ALA A 72 19.60 -58.89 55.34
N ASN A 73 19.04 -58.20 56.32
CA ASN A 73 19.38 -58.47 57.74
C ASN A 73 18.93 -59.90 58.16
N LEU A 74 17.81 -60.36 57.64
CA LEU A 74 17.26 -61.70 57.88
C LEU A 74 16.55 -62.15 56.63
N ALA A 75 16.79 -63.39 56.17
CA ALA A 75 16.04 -64.06 55.11
C ALA A 75 15.42 -65.34 55.68
N LYS A 76 14.11 -65.45 55.64
CA LYS A 76 13.37 -66.64 56.08
C LYS A 76 12.78 -67.35 54.85
N PRO A 77 13.12 -68.61 54.65
CA PRO A 77 12.48 -69.41 53.58
C PRO A 77 11.01 -69.66 53.99
N VAL A 78 10.10 -69.44 53.06
CA VAL A 78 8.65 -69.69 53.22
C VAL A 78 8.25 -70.99 52.56
N GLY A 79 9.06 -71.49 51.60
CA GLY A 79 8.82 -72.66 50.81
C GLY A 79 8.66 -72.34 49.30
N GLY A 80 8.91 -73.33 48.45
CA GLY A 80 8.71 -73.14 47.01
C GLY A 80 9.60 -72.08 46.33
N GLY A 81 10.77 -71.75 46.91
CA GLY A 81 11.68 -70.73 46.43
C GLY A 81 11.28 -69.32 46.87
N GLU A 82 10.32 -69.16 47.76
CA GLU A 82 9.92 -67.91 48.35
C GLU A 82 10.74 -67.61 49.63
N TYR A 83 11.15 -66.35 49.80
CA TYR A 83 11.89 -65.83 50.95
C TYR A 83 11.24 -64.55 51.43
N GLN A 84 11.05 -64.50 52.74
CA GLN A 84 10.74 -63.30 53.45
C GLN A 84 12.02 -62.63 53.92
N LEU A 85 12.24 -61.38 53.48
CA LEU A 85 13.43 -60.58 53.72
C LEU A 85 13.12 -59.48 54.73
N ILE A 86 13.96 -59.26 55.73
CA ILE A 86 13.91 -58.12 56.66
C ILE A 86 15.03 -57.15 56.27
N LYS A 87 14.66 -55.89 56.01
CA LYS A 87 15.55 -54.84 55.54
C LYS A 87 16.35 -55.30 54.28
N PRO A 88 15.68 -55.67 53.19
CA PRO A 88 16.35 -56.01 51.94
C PRO A 88 16.98 -54.75 51.33
N GLU A 89 18.19 -54.87 50.89
CA GLU A 89 18.95 -53.92 50.12
C GLU A 89 19.36 -54.57 48.79
N LEU A 90 18.91 -53.97 47.64
CA LEU A 90 19.27 -54.46 46.30
C LEU A 90 20.16 -53.40 45.64
N GLN A 91 21.37 -53.76 45.26
CA GLN A 91 22.31 -52.83 44.63
C GLN A 91 22.66 -53.32 43.25
N PHE A 92 22.23 -52.64 42.23
CA PHE A 92 22.48 -52.95 40.82
C PHE A 92 23.62 -52.06 40.27
N TYR A 93 24.54 -52.69 39.57
CA TYR A 93 25.69 -52.03 38.96
C TYR A 93 25.59 -51.93 37.45
N ASN A 94 26.04 -50.82 36.94
CA ASN A 94 26.04 -50.60 35.49
C ASN A 94 27.44 -50.38 34.95
N SER A 95 27.60 -50.67 33.63
CA SER A 95 28.87 -50.49 32.93
C SER A 95 29.32 -49.01 32.82
N SER A 96 28.43 -48.03 33.12
CA SER A 96 28.73 -46.63 33.06
C SER A 96 29.14 -46.01 34.41
N GLY A 97 29.40 -46.86 35.48
CA GLY A 97 29.83 -46.39 36.78
C GLY A 97 28.73 -45.77 37.69
N GLN A 98 27.47 -46.03 37.34
CA GLN A 98 26.35 -45.66 38.24
C GLN A 98 25.78 -46.88 38.93
N THR A 99 25.15 -46.68 40.05
CA THR A 99 24.54 -47.74 40.89
C THR A 99 23.09 -47.38 41.17
N ILE A 100 22.20 -48.39 41.14
CA ILE A 100 20.84 -48.29 41.66
C ILE A 100 20.81 -49.03 42.95
N PHE A 101 20.34 -48.33 43.98
CA PHE A 101 20.20 -48.88 45.31
C PHE A 101 18.71 -48.88 45.67
N VAL A 102 18.16 -50.05 46.02
CA VAL A 102 16.75 -50.20 46.45
C VAL A 102 16.77 -50.76 47.87
N ASP A 103 16.13 -50.04 48.75
CA ASP A 103 15.95 -50.46 50.18
C ASP A 103 14.47 -50.46 50.54
N SER A 104 14.10 -51.37 51.46
CA SER A 104 12.76 -51.40 52.03
C SER A 104 12.82 -52.02 53.47
N ASP A 105 11.70 -51.87 54.19
CA ASP A 105 11.65 -52.43 55.54
C ASP A 105 11.52 -53.97 55.51
N THR A 106 10.68 -54.51 54.61
CA THR A 106 10.51 -55.96 54.41
C THR A 106 10.33 -56.28 52.89
N GLY A 107 10.53 -57.52 52.55
CA GLY A 107 10.30 -57.98 51.18
C GLY A 107 9.96 -59.48 51.13
N ASP A 108 8.95 -59.84 50.33
CA ASP A 108 8.65 -61.18 49.94
C ASP A 108 9.10 -61.40 48.52
N VAL A 109 10.05 -62.28 48.31
CA VAL A 109 10.68 -62.48 46.99
C VAL A 109 10.66 -63.94 46.60
N VAL A 110 10.42 -64.18 45.30
CA VAL A 110 10.55 -65.52 44.72
C VAL A 110 11.84 -65.54 43.89
N VAL A 111 12.73 -66.48 44.24
CA VAL A 111 13.99 -66.72 43.57
C VAL A 111 13.83 -67.93 42.61
N GLY A 112 14.09 -67.77 41.37
CA GLY A 112 14.08 -68.80 40.36
C GLY A 112 15.50 -69.34 40.16
N ALA A 113 15.57 -70.62 39.75
CA ALA A 113 16.82 -71.20 39.21
C ALA A 113 16.71 -71.23 37.69
N THR A 114 17.78 -70.88 36.97
CA THR A 114 17.86 -71.10 35.53
C THR A 114 18.01 -72.55 35.28
N ASN A 115 16.97 -73.27 34.79
CA ASN A 115 17.09 -74.59 34.28
C ASN A 115 17.95 -74.52 33.01
N GLY A 116 19.23 -74.85 33.11
CA GLY A 116 20.08 -75.21 31.94
C GLY A 116 19.53 -76.47 31.30
N GLY A 117 19.26 -76.36 29.97
CA GLY A 117 18.68 -77.29 29.07
C GLY A 117 18.69 -78.79 29.37
N GLY A 118 17.57 -79.37 29.02
CA GLY A 118 17.18 -80.78 28.93
C GLY A 118 18.24 -81.81 29.10
N GLY A 119 18.24 -82.43 30.24
CA GLY A 119 18.94 -83.70 30.55
C GLY A 119 18.36 -84.29 31.80
N THR A 120 17.72 -85.42 31.65
CA THR A 120 17.14 -86.24 32.70
C THR A 120 18.25 -86.74 33.57
N ASN A 121 18.71 -86.01 34.57
CA ASN A 121 19.25 -86.54 35.81
C ASN A 121 19.15 -85.57 36.92
N GLN A 122 18.35 -85.88 37.86
CA GLN A 122 18.21 -85.16 39.15
C GLN A 122 19.57 -85.26 39.86
N LEU A 123 20.20 -84.10 40.14
CA LEU A 123 21.03 -83.84 41.32
C LEU A 123 22.16 -82.85 41.13
N ASP A 124 22.48 -82.30 39.97
CA ASP A 124 23.64 -81.40 39.86
C ASP A 124 23.35 -80.18 38.96
N GLY A 125 22.42 -79.37 39.33
CA GLY A 125 22.09 -78.19 38.52
C GLY A 125 21.52 -77.03 39.34
N ILE A 126 22.27 -76.46 40.27
CA ILE A 126 21.93 -75.25 40.92
C ILE A 126 22.27 -74.08 39.98
N GLY A 127 21.36 -73.75 39.06
CA GLY A 127 21.46 -72.57 38.26
C GLY A 127 21.55 -71.28 39.10
N ASN A 128 22.21 -70.24 38.59
CA ASN A 128 22.33 -68.98 39.29
C ASN A 128 20.98 -68.49 39.76
N PRO A 129 20.79 -68.23 41.10
CA PRO A 129 19.55 -67.68 41.63
C PRO A 129 19.33 -66.29 41.06
N TYR A 130 18.16 -66.09 40.51
CA TYR A 130 17.73 -64.73 40.07
C TYR A 130 16.37 -64.40 40.65
N LEU A 131 16.18 -63.11 40.92
CA LEU A 131 14.90 -62.59 41.40
C LEU A 131 13.83 -62.73 40.33
N ARG A 132 12.79 -63.49 40.56
CA ARG A 132 11.73 -63.75 39.55
C ARG A 132 10.55 -62.78 39.77
N LYS A 133 10.01 -62.68 40.93
CA LYS A 133 8.97 -61.72 41.33
C LYS A 133 9.05 -61.47 42.85
N GLY A 134 8.42 -60.40 43.26
CA GLY A 134 8.38 -60.12 44.71
C GLY A 134 7.61 -58.88 45.06
N THR A 135 7.53 -58.64 46.31
CA THR A 135 6.90 -57.46 46.91
C THR A 135 7.83 -56.85 47.96
N LEU A 136 8.25 -55.63 47.77
CA LEU A 136 8.97 -54.84 48.75
C LEU A 136 7.98 -53.99 49.53
N THR A 137 8.04 -54.02 50.85
CA THR A 137 7.04 -53.36 51.71
C THR A 137 7.72 -52.51 52.78
N GLY A 138 7.02 -51.48 53.25
CA GLY A 138 7.49 -50.46 54.17
C GLY A 138 8.02 -49.23 53.43
N HIS A 139 9.07 -48.61 53.92
CA HIS A 139 9.67 -47.43 53.32
C HIS A 139 10.53 -47.81 52.08
N VAL A 140 9.86 -48.10 50.96
CA VAL A 140 10.58 -48.47 49.74
C VAL A 140 11.25 -47.24 49.17
N THR A 141 12.58 -47.25 49.07
CA THR A 141 13.39 -46.16 48.54
C THR A 141 14.30 -46.68 47.44
N ILE A 142 14.28 -46.03 46.28
CA ILE A 142 15.17 -46.31 45.14
C ILE A 142 16.09 -45.10 44.97
N THR A 143 17.39 -45.33 45.13
CA THR A 143 18.40 -44.26 44.98
C THR A 143 19.31 -44.56 43.82
N VAL A 144 19.58 -43.57 42.97
CA VAL A 144 20.44 -43.69 41.81
C VAL A 144 21.57 -42.68 41.91
N GLY A 145 22.79 -43.12 41.73
CA GLY A 145 23.97 -42.25 41.82
C GLY A 145 25.26 -42.96 41.41
N PRO A 146 26.40 -42.25 41.38
CA PRO A 146 27.71 -42.86 41.06
C PRO A 146 28.14 -43.91 42.13
N VAL A 147 28.82 -44.96 41.72
CA VAL A 147 29.28 -46.06 42.58
C VAL A 147 30.03 -45.56 43.80
N ALA A 148 30.82 -44.51 43.69
CA ALA A 148 31.60 -43.93 44.78
C ALA A 148 30.73 -43.33 45.93
N SER A 149 29.44 -43.08 45.70
CA SER A 149 28.52 -42.50 46.69
C SER A 149 27.88 -43.54 47.63
N PHE A 150 28.07 -44.83 47.36
CA PHE A 150 27.48 -45.95 48.15
C PHE A 150 28.49 -46.74 48.92
N LYS A 151 29.52 -46.14 49.56
CA LYS A 151 30.43 -46.79 50.47
C LYS A 151 29.72 -47.14 51.84
N ARG A 152 30.03 -48.32 52.35
CA ARG A 152 29.41 -48.91 53.56
C ARG A 152 29.44 -47.90 54.73
N GLY A 153 28.25 -47.52 55.22
CA GLY A 153 28.12 -46.80 56.51
C GLY A 153 28.06 -45.26 56.41
N VAL A 154 28.27 -44.63 55.28
CA VAL A 154 28.23 -43.18 55.10
C VAL A 154 27.12 -42.77 54.12
N LYS A 155 25.97 -42.39 54.65
CA LYS A 155 24.90 -41.76 53.88
C LYS A 155 25.22 -40.26 53.63
N THR A 156 26.29 -39.99 52.96
CA THR A 156 26.59 -38.60 52.50
C THR A 156 25.75 -38.33 51.26
N ARG A 157 24.80 -37.43 51.42
CA ARG A 157 23.95 -36.94 50.32
C ARG A 157 24.87 -36.14 49.35
N GLN A 158 25.42 -36.80 48.34
CA GLN A 158 26.15 -36.11 47.28
C GLN A 158 25.16 -35.48 46.32
N SER A 159 25.48 -34.30 45.81
CA SER A 159 24.67 -33.46 44.95
C SER A 159 24.23 -34.05 43.61
N SER A 160 24.59 -35.29 43.32
CA SER A 160 24.26 -35.99 42.06
C SER A 160 23.33 -37.18 42.21
N GLN A 161 22.73 -37.37 43.42
CA GLN A 161 21.83 -38.51 43.69
C GLN A 161 20.37 -38.18 43.39
N ILE A 162 19.65 -39.13 42.75
CA ILE A 162 18.20 -39.07 42.57
C ILE A 162 17.59 -40.18 43.46
N GLN A 163 16.68 -39.77 44.31
CA GLN A 163 15.98 -40.67 45.25
C GLN A 163 14.49 -40.71 44.90
N MET A 164 13.95 -41.91 44.74
CA MET A 164 12.53 -42.17 44.60
C MET A 164 12.02 -42.90 45.85
N THR A 165 10.96 -42.38 46.47
CA THR A 165 10.28 -42.95 47.62
C THR A 165 8.87 -43.37 47.24
N LEU A 166 8.49 -44.61 47.58
CA LEU A 166 7.18 -45.16 47.31
C LEU A 166 6.40 -45.26 48.64
N GLY A 167 5.20 -44.74 48.68
CA GLY A 167 4.34 -44.74 49.87
C GLY A 167 3.54 -46.03 50.07
N ARG A 168 3.64 -46.98 49.17
CA ARG A 168 3.01 -48.30 49.22
C ARG A 168 3.95 -49.37 48.72
N PRO A 169 3.67 -50.70 48.97
CA PRO A 169 4.52 -51.77 48.47
C PRO A 169 4.83 -51.69 46.95
N LEU A 170 6.05 -52.06 46.61
CA LEU A 170 6.51 -52.23 45.24
C LEU A 170 6.39 -53.71 44.83
N HIS A 171 5.48 -54.01 43.97
CA HIS A 171 5.36 -55.33 43.35
C HIS A 171 6.20 -55.35 42.05
N PHE A 172 6.99 -56.39 41.90
CA PHE A 172 7.76 -56.61 40.69
C PHE A 172 7.63 -58.02 40.17
N ASP A 173 7.49 -58.18 38.88
CA ASP A 173 7.56 -59.49 38.19
C ASP A 173 8.59 -59.39 37.06
N TYR A 174 9.70 -60.07 37.22
CA TYR A 174 10.77 -60.00 36.29
C TYR A 174 10.51 -60.74 34.96
N GLN A 175 9.69 -61.82 35.00
CA GLN A 175 9.32 -62.58 33.82
C GLN A 175 8.36 -61.83 32.94
N GLN A 176 7.45 -61.12 33.57
CA GLN A 176 6.49 -60.26 32.86
C GLN A 176 7.07 -58.87 32.58
N GLY A 177 8.20 -58.52 33.17
CA GLY A 177 8.77 -57.17 33.05
C GLY A 177 7.92 -56.06 33.72
N LEU A 178 7.18 -56.41 34.77
CA LEU A 178 6.18 -55.56 35.40
C LEU A 178 6.63 -55.07 36.76
N LEU A 179 6.47 -53.72 37.01
CA LEU A 179 6.66 -53.06 38.29
C LEU A 179 5.42 -52.25 38.61
N ILE A 180 4.83 -52.44 39.78
CA ILE A 180 3.63 -51.75 40.24
C ILE A 180 3.79 -51.27 41.67
N SER A 181 3.45 -49.99 41.93
CA SER A 181 3.27 -49.47 43.26
C SER A 181 1.97 -48.62 43.32
N ARG A 182 1.02 -49.02 44.13
CA ARG A 182 -0.29 -48.35 44.27
C ARG A 182 -0.23 -47.41 45.46
N GLY A 183 0.33 -46.21 45.28
CA GLY A 183 0.42 -45.18 46.30
C GLY A 183 1.28 -44.02 45.87
N SER A 184 1.63 -43.15 46.85
CA SER A 184 2.42 -41.98 46.54
C SER A 184 3.79 -42.35 45.99
N VAL A 185 4.21 -41.65 44.95
CA VAL A 185 5.52 -41.72 44.29
C VAL A 185 6.15 -40.36 44.39
N THR A 186 7.25 -40.23 45.10
CA THR A 186 7.99 -39.00 45.26
C THR A 186 9.41 -39.19 44.76
N VAL A 187 9.85 -38.33 43.80
CA VAL A 187 11.23 -38.32 43.34
C VAL A 187 11.91 -37.01 43.74
N ARG A 188 13.11 -37.11 44.30
CA ARG A 188 13.91 -35.96 44.70
C ARG A 188 15.35 -36.09 44.20
N GLY A 189 15.80 -35.07 43.53
CA GLY A 189 17.17 -34.91 43.10
C GLY A 189 17.50 -33.41 43.11
N ASP A 190 18.75 -33.01 42.90
CA ASP A 190 19.13 -31.61 42.93
C ASP A 190 18.41 -30.76 41.88
N GLN A 191 18.16 -31.36 40.70
CA GLN A 191 17.56 -30.68 39.56
C GLN A 191 16.14 -31.19 39.25
N LEU A 192 15.67 -32.24 39.94
CA LEU A 192 14.41 -32.90 39.68
C LEU A 192 13.61 -33.13 40.93
N GLN A 193 12.35 -32.69 40.93
CA GLN A 193 11.35 -33.06 41.92
C GLN A 193 10.07 -33.51 41.22
N PHE A 194 9.56 -34.66 41.65
CA PHE A 194 8.35 -35.21 41.05
C PHE A 194 7.44 -35.73 42.20
N ASP A 195 6.14 -35.48 42.12
CA ASP A 195 5.13 -35.96 42.99
C ASP A 195 3.96 -36.54 42.21
N GLY A 196 3.59 -37.79 42.49
CA GLY A 196 2.47 -38.49 41.86
C GLY A 196 2.04 -39.71 42.65
N SER A 197 1.14 -40.55 42.08
CA SER A 197 0.75 -41.85 42.72
C SER A 197 0.39 -42.86 41.66
N ASP A 198 0.41 -44.12 42.07
CA ASP A 198 0.01 -45.28 41.28
C ASP A 198 0.90 -45.51 40.04
N LEU A 199 2.15 -45.92 40.30
CA LEU A 199 3.17 -46.23 39.31
C LEU A 199 2.95 -47.63 38.72
N THR A 200 2.96 -47.75 37.43
CA THR A 200 3.06 -48.97 36.63
C THR A 200 4.19 -48.84 35.63
N VAL A 201 5.04 -49.80 35.51
CA VAL A 201 6.12 -49.86 34.54
C VAL A 201 6.10 -51.20 33.86
N GLU A 202 6.06 -51.21 32.53
CA GLU A 202 6.12 -52.41 31.70
C GLU A 202 7.38 -52.37 30.86
N ILE A 203 8.14 -53.41 30.92
CA ILE A 203 9.41 -53.56 30.18
C ILE A 203 9.34 -54.89 29.40
N ASN A 204 9.61 -54.85 28.13
CA ASN A 204 9.68 -56.09 27.33
C ASN A 204 10.83 -56.96 27.82
N PRO A 205 10.57 -58.17 28.33
CA PRO A 205 11.63 -59.00 28.91
C PRO A 205 12.60 -59.55 27.83
N ALA A 206 12.17 -59.68 26.56
CA ALA A 206 13.00 -60.24 25.49
C ALA A 206 14.03 -59.25 24.97
N ASN A 207 13.60 -58.00 24.66
CA ASN A 207 14.48 -56.96 24.09
C ASN A 207 14.85 -55.86 25.11
N LYS A 208 14.35 -55.97 26.32
CA LYS A 208 14.64 -55.07 27.47
C LYS A 208 14.33 -53.60 27.17
N THR A 209 13.28 -53.39 26.35
CA THR A 209 12.80 -52.02 26.06
C THR A 209 11.63 -51.66 26.92
N LEU A 210 11.61 -50.36 27.38
CA LEU A 210 10.46 -49.85 28.08
C LEU A 210 9.27 -49.85 27.10
N GLU A 211 8.19 -50.53 27.49
CA GLU A 211 6.94 -50.56 26.71
C GLU A 211 5.92 -49.60 27.25
N ASP A 212 5.80 -49.50 28.58
CA ASP A 212 4.87 -48.51 29.20
C ASP A 212 5.40 -48.05 30.55
N LEU A 213 5.30 -46.79 30.82
CA LEU A 213 5.39 -46.21 32.13
C LEU A 213 4.16 -45.33 32.34
N GLN A 214 3.42 -45.67 33.34
CA GLN A 214 2.20 -44.94 33.73
C GLN A 214 2.25 -44.54 35.19
N ILE A 215 1.92 -43.26 35.46
CA ILE A 215 1.58 -42.72 36.77
C ILE A 215 0.16 -42.22 36.66
N LEU A 216 -0.76 -42.88 37.37
CA LEU A 216 -2.20 -42.68 37.17
C LEU A 216 -2.65 -41.28 37.63
N HIS A 217 -2.09 -40.82 38.72
CA HIS A 217 -2.38 -39.51 39.31
C HIS A 217 -1.12 -38.70 39.49
N GLY A 218 -0.80 -37.84 38.48
CA GLY A 218 0.31 -36.92 38.60
C GLY A 218 -0.08 -35.63 39.30
N ARG A 219 0.81 -35.05 40.08
CA ARG A 219 0.58 -33.80 40.79
C ARG A 219 1.50 -32.69 40.36
N ARG A 220 2.80 -32.97 40.40
CA ARG A 220 3.83 -31.94 40.22
C ARG A 220 5.11 -32.54 39.68
N LEU A 221 5.68 -31.86 38.65
CA LEU A 221 7.07 -32.05 38.21
C LEU A 221 7.78 -30.70 38.28
N MET A 222 8.91 -30.63 38.98
CA MET A 222 9.74 -29.44 39.04
C MET A 222 11.14 -29.77 38.57
N LEU A 223 11.67 -28.96 37.64
CA LEU A 223 13.02 -29.08 37.09
C LEU A 223 13.78 -27.79 37.34
N SER A 224 14.91 -27.90 38.07
CA SER A 224 15.76 -26.79 38.48
C SER A 224 17.11 -26.88 37.78
N GLY A 225 17.78 -25.77 37.56
CA GLY A 225 19.19 -25.76 37.16
C GLY A 225 19.49 -26.10 35.69
N LEU A 226 18.47 -26.37 34.87
CA LEU A 226 18.63 -26.77 33.45
C LEU A 226 19.09 -25.63 32.55
N PHE A 227 19.34 -24.46 33.09
CA PHE A 227 19.54 -23.21 32.35
C PHE A 227 20.86 -22.55 32.65
N HIS A 228 21.92 -23.32 32.72
CA HIS A 228 23.25 -22.74 32.61
C HIS A 228 23.41 -22.19 31.18
N ASN A 229 23.49 -20.86 31.08
CA ASN A 229 23.93 -20.23 29.85
C ASN A 229 25.30 -20.75 29.49
N ALA A 230 25.38 -21.74 28.62
CA ALA A 230 26.58 -21.92 27.84
C ALA A 230 26.69 -20.69 26.95
N SER A 231 27.35 -19.64 27.48
CA SER A 231 27.99 -18.63 26.65
C SER A 231 29.11 -19.33 25.91
N ALA A 232 28.76 -20.21 24.98
CA ALA A 232 29.69 -20.64 23.96
C ALA A 232 29.96 -19.42 23.11
N THR A 233 31.07 -18.77 23.40
CA THR A 233 31.77 -17.92 22.45
C THR A 233 31.81 -18.70 21.16
N PRO A 234 31.24 -18.23 20.04
CA PRO A 234 31.39 -18.91 18.77
C PRO A 234 32.88 -18.88 18.47
N ALA A 235 33.52 -20.01 18.50
CA ALA A 235 34.82 -20.19 17.91
C ALA A 235 34.71 -19.71 16.46
N THR A 236 35.39 -18.61 16.19
CA THR A 236 35.50 -18.02 14.84
C THR A 236 36.36 -18.99 14.03
N THR A 237 35.71 -19.99 13.45
CA THR A 237 36.33 -20.79 12.40
C THR A 237 36.37 -19.90 11.17
N GLN A 238 37.49 -19.21 10.99
CA GLN A 238 37.86 -18.61 9.72
C GLN A 238 37.94 -19.77 8.71
N SER A 239 36.90 -19.91 7.93
CA SER A 239 36.95 -20.71 6.71
C SER A 239 37.81 -19.96 5.68
N ARG A 240 39.06 -20.36 5.61
CA ARG A 240 39.99 -20.03 4.53
C ARG A 240 39.42 -20.65 3.24
N PRO A 241 39.33 -19.94 2.14
CA PRO A 241 38.89 -20.54 0.89
C PRO A 241 39.99 -21.51 0.39
N VAL A 242 39.67 -22.77 0.35
CA VAL A 242 40.52 -23.77 -0.31
C VAL A 242 40.19 -23.75 -1.80
N SER A 243 41.17 -23.32 -2.55
CA SER A 243 41.22 -23.39 -4.00
C SER A 243 41.11 -24.87 -4.46
N ALA A 244 40.28 -25.08 -5.45
CA ALA A 244 40.19 -26.33 -6.16
C ALA A 244 41.53 -26.69 -6.79
N SER A 245 42.06 -27.88 -6.46
CA SER A 245 43.03 -28.56 -7.29
C SER A 245 42.62 -30.02 -7.47
N THR A 246 42.52 -30.36 -8.69
CA THR A 246 42.21 -31.64 -9.32
C THR A 246 43.21 -32.76 -9.01
N ASN A 247 42.67 -33.99 -9.03
CA ASN A 247 43.31 -35.30 -9.33
C ASN A 247 44.18 -36.01 -8.29
N ARG A 248 43.66 -37.10 -7.74
CA ARG A 248 44.23 -38.44 -8.10
C ARG A 248 43.46 -39.59 -7.47
N GLU A 249 42.98 -40.45 -8.34
CA GLU A 249 42.57 -41.82 -7.99
C GLU A 249 43.66 -42.55 -7.20
N LYS A 250 43.30 -43.16 -6.09
CA LYS A 250 43.92 -44.42 -5.63
C LYS A 250 42.94 -45.27 -4.84
N ALA A 251 42.87 -46.45 -5.24
CA ALA A 251 42.11 -47.59 -4.87
C ALA A 251 41.94 -47.89 -3.38
N GLY A 252 40.77 -48.37 -2.98
CA GLY A 252 40.60 -49.61 -2.19
C GLY A 252 40.88 -49.48 -0.71
N ALA A 253 39.95 -48.88 0.07
CA ALA A 253 39.72 -49.34 1.46
C ALA A 253 38.20 -49.53 1.60
N ALA A 254 37.81 -50.77 1.82
CA ALA A 254 36.43 -51.17 2.11
C ALA A 254 36.00 -50.45 3.41
N HIS A 255 35.25 -49.34 3.27
CA HIS A 255 34.54 -48.75 4.38
C HIS A 255 33.49 -49.75 4.85
N VAL A 256 33.76 -50.36 6.02
CA VAL A 256 32.73 -51.08 6.78
C VAL A 256 31.67 -50.04 7.11
N GLN A 257 30.57 -50.11 6.41
CA GLN A 257 29.40 -49.29 6.65
C GLN A 257 28.79 -49.74 7.98
N VAL A 258 29.16 -49.06 9.09
CA VAL A 258 28.53 -49.28 10.40
C VAL A 258 27.06 -48.87 10.23
N ALA A 259 26.16 -49.82 10.35
CA ALA A 259 24.72 -49.56 10.29
C ALA A 259 24.36 -48.48 11.27
N PRO A 260 23.59 -47.46 10.88
CA PRO A 260 23.18 -46.39 11.77
C PRO A 260 22.46 -46.95 13.01
N PRO A 261 22.72 -46.42 14.20
CA PRO A 261 22.09 -46.95 15.41
C PRO A 261 20.56 -46.83 15.30
N THR A 262 19.87 -47.95 15.64
CA THR A 262 18.39 -47.96 15.67
C THR A 262 17.87 -47.01 16.70
N MET A 263 17.14 -45.97 16.26
CA MET A 263 16.54 -44.97 17.12
C MET A 263 15.12 -45.36 17.53
N THR A 264 14.82 -45.34 18.79
CA THR A 264 13.46 -45.57 19.30
C THR A 264 12.84 -44.25 19.69
N THR A 265 11.65 -43.96 19.15
CA THR A 265 10.87 -42.75 19.49
C THR A 265 9.93 -43.03 20.66
N TYR A 266 9.89 -42.16 21.62
CA TYR A 266 9.00 -42.19 22.80
C TYR A 266 8.05 -41.03 22.80
N ALA A 267 6.83 -41.28 23.30
CA ALA A 267 5.82 -40.23 23.58
C ALA A 267 5.56 -40.15 25.09
N LEU A 268 5.83 -39.03 25.71
CA LEU A 268 5.50 -38.71 27.11
C LEU A 268 4.23 -37.85 27.11
N THR A 269 3.17 -38.33 27.75
CA THR A 269 1.87 -37.68 27.81
C THR A 269 1.49 -37.29 29.23
N PHE A 270 1.18 -36.02 29.43
CA PHE A 270 0.52 -35.47 30.62
C PHE A 270 -0.96 -35.28 30.31
N GLY A 271 -1.85 -35.92 31.07
CA GLY A 271 -3.28 -35.86 30.86
C GLY A 271 -3.99 -34.97 31.88
N ARG A 272 -5.03 -34.26 31.45
CA ARG A 272 -5.94 -33.41 32.22
C ARG A 272 -5.31 -32.26 33.00
N HIS A 273 -5.82 -31.05 32.76
CA HIS A 273 -5.48 -29.80 33.49
C HIS A 273 -3.97 -29.57 33.64
N VAL A 274 -3.24 -29.64 32.54
CA VAL A 274 -1.79 -29.44 32.56
C VAL A 274 -1.50 -27.93 32.68
N HIS A 275 -0.79 -27.55 33.73
CA HIS A 275 -0.30 -26.21 33.99
C HIS A 275 1.22 -26.24 33.99
N VAL A 276 1.83 -25.59 33.02
CA VAL A 276 3.30 -25.42 32.91
C VAL A 276 3.65 -24.00 33.31
N ALA A 277 4.55 -23.83 34.25
CA ALA A 277 5.01 -22.51 34.70
C ALA A 277 6.53 -22.41 34.64
N LEU A 278 7.00 -21.26 34.18
CA LEU A 278 8.41 -20.88 34.14
C LEU A 278 8.54 -19.40 34.46
N GLY A 279 8.82 -19.08 35.69
CA GLY A 279 8.81 -17.69 36.15
C GLY A 279 7.43 -17.05 35.86
N ALA A 280 7.44 -15.94 35.11
CA ALA A 280 6.20 -15.24 34.73
C ALA A 280 5.45 -15.88 33.53
N GLN A 281 6.03 -16.91 32.93
CA GLN A 281 5.44 -17.56 31.75
C GLN A 281 4.66 -18.79 32.14
N THR A 282 3.44 -18.91 31.66
CA THR A 282 2.58 -20.05 31.93
C THR A 282 1.90 -20.59 30.70
N MET A 283 1.64 -21.91 30.68
CA MET A 283 0.81 -22.58 29.69
C MET A 283 -0.20 -23.47 30.38
N LEU A 284 -1.45 -23.32 30.03
CA LEU A 284 -2.56 -24.17 30.46
C LEU A 284 -3.01 -25.00 29.27
N ALA A 285 -3.11 -26.31 29.42
CA ALA A 285 -3.56 -27.23 28.37
C ALA A 285 -4.39 -28.37 29.01
N ASN A 286 -5.24 -29.02 28.26
CA ASN A 286 -5.91 -30.23 28.70
C ASN A 286 -4.96 -31.44 28.65
N ARG A 287 -4.13 -31.50 27.60
CA ARG A 287 -3.14 -32.56 27.40
C ARG A 287 -1.85 -31.99 26.85
N LEU A 288 -0.71 -32.48 27.34
CA LEU A 288 0.63 -32.17 26.82
C LEU A 288 1.32 -33.47 26.44
N GLN A 289 1.85 -33.51 25.19
CA GLN A 289 2.61 -34.64 24.69
C GLN A 289 3.99 -34.18 24.23
N LEU A 290 5.00 -34.98 24.56
CA LEU A 290 6.38 -34.77 24.16
C LEU A 290 6.86 -35.98 23.40
N TYR A 291 7.43 -35.78 22.23
CA TYR A 291 8.05 -36.80 21.42
C TYR A 291 9.55 -36.58 21.35
N PHE A 292 10.33 -37.63 21.56
CA PHE A 292 11.79 -37.58 21.52
C PHE A 292 12.36 -38.95 21.12
N GLN A 293 13.63 -38.98 20.70
CA GLN A 293 14.29 -40.21 20.28
C GLN A 293 15.46 -40.54 21.21
N THR A 294 15.68 -41.85 21.40
CA THR A 294 16.85 -42.39 22.08
C THR A 294 17.55 -43.38 21.20
N ALA A 295 18.88 -43.34 21.12
CA ALA A 295 19.67 -44.35 20.42
C ALA A 295 19.67 -45.64 21.22
N ALA A 296 19.36 -46.79 20.59
CA ALA A 296 19.67 -48.07 21.15
C ALA A 296 21.20 -48.25 21.14
N LYS A 297 21.79 -48.43 22.29
CA LYS A 297 23.22 -48.83 22.33
C LYS A 297 23.35 -50.20 21.64
N THR A 298 23.94 -50.25 20.49
CA THR A 298 24.44 -51.50 19.91
C THR A 298 25.52 -52.04 20.86
N PRO A 299 25.44 -53.31 21.31
CA PRO A 299 26.53 -53.87 22.11
C PRO A 299 27.79 -53.82 21.20
N ALA A 300 28.83 -53.14 21.73
CA ALA A 300 30.13 -53.20 21.05
C ALA A 300 30.57 -54.66 20.97
N THR A 301 30.61 -55.19 19.75
CA THR A 301 31.31 -56.43 19.48
C THR A 301 32.74 -56.20 19.89
N ALA A 302 33.15 -56.83 21.03
CA ALA A 302 34.51 -56.80 21.50
C ALA A 302 35.41 -57.49 20.45
N GLY A 303 36.05 -56.71 19.59
CA GLY A 303 37.16 -57.14 18.80
C GLY A 303 38.31 -57.41 19.73
N ILE A 304 38.58 -58.67 19.94
CA ILE A 304 39.82 -59.19 20.51
C ILE A 304 40.91 -58.86 19.52
N ASN A 305 41.85 -58.01 19.87
CA ASN A 305 43.28 -57.98 19.57
C ASN A 305 43.73 -56.50 19.62
N ASP A 306 44.42 -56.19 20.72
CA ASP A 306 45.69 -55.52 20.60
C ASP A 306 46.38 -55.52 21.99
N VAL A 307 47.51 -56.19 22.04
CA VAL A 307 48.50 -56.25 23.10
C VAL A 307 49.17 -54.85 23.20
N PRO A 308 49.20 -54.20 24.33
CA PRO A 308 49.95 -52.95 24.46
C PRO A 308 51.45 -53.23 24.54
N ASN A 309 52.15 -52.81 23.49
CA ASN A 309 53.62 -52.73 23.55
C ASN A 309 53.99 -51.43 24.32
N SER A 310 54.55 -51.60 25.51
CA SER A 310 55.15 -50.56 26.30
C SER A 310 56.44 -50.06 25.65
N THR A 311 56.43 -48.77 25.29
CA THR A 311 57.69 -48.02 25.13
C THR A 311 57.66 -46.74 25.95
N THR A 312 58.41 -46.81 27.02
CA THR A 312 58.88 -45.70 27.87
C THR A 312 59.71 -44.76 27.04
N THR A 313 59.27 -43.49 26.94
CA THR A 313 60.20 -42.42 26.65
C THR A 313 60.00 -41.27 27.64
N THR A 314 60.92 -41.17 28.52
CA THR A 314 61.22 -40.01 29.33
C THR A 314 61.60 -38.84 28.46
N LEU A 315 61.00 -37.67 28.69
CA LEU A 315 61.59 -36.37 28.34
C LEU A 315 61.16 -35.34 29.37
N ASP A 316 62.22 -34.89 29.97
CA ASP A 316 62.34 -33.79 30.93
C ASP A 316 61.97 -32.44 30.31
N ASN A 317 61.64 -31.52 31.24
CA ASN A 317 61.72 -30.08 31.16
C ASN A 317 60.49 -29.32 30.50
N ALA A 318 59.63 -28.86 31.38
CA ALA A 318 58.87 -27.66 31.19
C ALA A 318 58.88 -26.77 32.43
N PRO A 319 58.98 -25.51 32.28
CA PRO A 319 59.24 -24.56 33.34
C PRO A 319 58.02 -24.29 34.23
N THR A 320 58.30 -24.21 35.53
CA THR A 320 57.38 -23.89 36.60
C THR A 320 56.82 -22.50 36.44
N VAL A 321 55.51 -22.39 36.07
CA VAL A 321 54.74 -21.15 36.13
C VAL A 321 54.15 -21.02 37.53
N LYS A 322 54.48 -19.92 38.18
CA LYS A 322 53.97 -19.53 39.52
C LYS A 322 52.45 -19.34 39.46
N PRO A 323 51.68 -19.81 40.45
CA PRO A 323 50.23 -19.56 40.47
C PRO A 323 49.95 -18.09 40.82
N VAL A 324 49.29 -17.38 39.97
CA VAL A 324 48.71 -16.07 40.24
C VAL A 324 47.54 -16.27 41.18
N PRO A 325 47.38 -15.46 42.23
CA PRO A 325 46.25 -15.62 43.17
C PRO A 325 44.96 -15.29 42.47
N THR A 326 44.11 -16.28 42.33
CA THR A 326 42.73 -16.15 41.79
C THR A 326 41.90 -15.39 42.82
N SER A 327 41.66 -14.12 42.57
CA SER A 327 40.66 -13.36 43.31
C SER A 327 39.33 -14.12 43.19
N ALA A 328 38.76 -14.47 44.32
CA ALA A 328 37.45 -15.09 44.39
C ALA A 328 36.40 -14.16 43.78
N VAL A 329 36.05 -14.42 42.49
CA VAL A 329 34.89 -13.81 41.87
C VAL A 329 33.68 -14.33 42.64
N ALA A 330 32.99 -13.46 43.33
CA ALA A 330 31.69 -13.74 43.93
C ALA A 330 30.78 -14.26 42.83
N VAL A 331 30.47 -15.57 42.88
CA VAL A 331 29.50 -16.20 42.00
C VAL A 331 28.15 -15.63 42.40
N ASP A 332 27.69 -14.70 41.55
CA ASP A 332 26.35 -14.15 41.64
C ASP A 332 25.34 -15.31 41.45
N LYS A 333 24.71 -15.73 42.52
CA LYS A 333 23.64 -16.74 42.54
C LYS A 333 22.43 -16.13 41.88
N THR A 334 22.46 -15.99 40.53
CA THR A 334 21.24 -15.73 39.76
C THR A 334 20.30 -16.93 39.93
N THR A 335 19.33 -16.79 40.81
CA THR A 335 18.27 -17.78 41.08
C THR A 335 17.39 -17.88 39.82
N HIS A 336 17.70 -18.85 38.98
CA HIS A 336 16.86 -19.17 37.82
C HIS A 336 15.56 -19.82 38.30
N SER A 337 14.43 -19.30 37.86
CA SER A 337 13.12 -19.85 38.14
C SER A 337 12.98 -21.28 37.62
N PRO A 338 12.58 -22.25 38.45
CA PRO A 338 12.40 -23.63 38.03
C PRO A 338 11.23 -23.76 37.05
N LEU A 339 11.32 -24.77 36.16
CA LEU A 339 10.17 -25.21 35.38
C LEU A 339 9.28 -26.07 36.30
N VAL A 340 8.01 -25.67 36.38
CA VAL A 340 7.05 -26.42 37.19
C VAL A 340 5.89 -26.86 36.28
N ILE A 341 5.59 -28.16 36.29
CA ILE A 341 4.42 -28.73 35.61
C ILE A 341 3.50 -29.34 36.66
N HIS A 342 2.27 -28.86 36.69
CA HIS A 342 1.17 -29.44 37.46
C HIS A 342 0.15 -30.09 36.51
N TRP A 343 -0.38 -31.24 36.90
CA TRP A 343 -1.46 -31.88 36.13
C TRP A 343 -2.27 -32.78 37.09
N THR A 344 -3.45 -33.22 36.63
CA THR A 344 -4.36 -34.00 37.48
C THR A 344 -4.67 -35.39 36.93
N GLY A 345 -4.30 -35.68 35.71
CA GLY A 345 -4.53 -36.95 35.02
C GLY A 345 -3.32 -37.85 34.97
N PRO A 346 -3.34 -38.89 34.12
CA PRO A 346 -2.22 -39.81 33.98
C PRO A 346 -1.00 -39.15 33.29
N LEU A 347 0.18 -39.55 33.74
CA LEU A 347 1.45 -39.42 33.07
C LEU A 347 1.75 -40.75 32.41
N VAL A 348 1.90 -40.76 31.07
CA VAL A 348 2.17 -41.98 30.31
C VAL A 348 3.36 -41.78 29.40
N LEU A 349 4.32 -42.71 29.46
CA LEU A 349 5.47 -42.77 28.57
C LEU A 349 5.47 -44.08 27.84
N ARG A 350 5.41 -44.03 26.49
CA ARG A 350 5.37 -45.19 25.60
C ARG A 350 6.27 -45.02 24.41
N PRO A 351 6.90 -46.10 23.91
CA PRO A 351 7.47 -46.08 22.58
C PRO A 351 6.36 -45.90 21.54
N THR A 352 6.62 -45.10 20.51
CA THR A 352 5.68 -44.89 19.41
C THR A 352 6.33 -45.11 18.08
N ARG A 353 5.60 -45.78 17.16
CA ARG A 353 6.03 -45.96 15.77
C ARG A 353 5.57 -44.75 14.90
N HIS A 354 4.61 -43.99 15.42
CA HIS A 354 4.02 -42.86 14.71
C HIS A 354 4.32 -41.56 15.50
N SER A 355 5.40 -40.92 15.14
CA SER A 355 5.64 -39.54 15.56
C SER A 355 4.92 -38.61 14.59
N PRO A 356 4.26 -37.52 15.05
CA PRO A 356 3.65 -36.54 14.17
C PRO A 356 4.68 -35.80 13.30
N VAL A 357 5.97 -35.92 13.61
CA VAL A 357 7.10 -35.36 12.85
C VAL A 357 8.26 -36.34 12.84
N VAL A 358 9.09 -36.27 11.78
CA VAL A 358 10.35 -36.96 11.72
C VAL A 358 11.37 -36.21 12.58
N LEU A 359 11.84 -36.86 13.65
CA LEU A 359 12.91 -36.32 14.49
C LEU A 359 14.24 -36.67 13.84
N SER A 360 15.10 -35.68 13.63
CA SER A 360 16.35 -35.83 12.87
C SER A 360 17.52 -36.31 13.74
N GLY A 361 17.36 -36.33 15.06
CA GLY A 361 18.40 -36.75 15.99
C GLY A 361 17.95 -36.96 17.42
N SER A 362 18.77 -37.55 18.24
CA SER A 362 18.50 -37.84 19.66
C SER A 362 18.31 -36.59 20.55
N ARG A 363 18.62 -35.40 20.04
CA ARG A 363 18.42 -34.12 20.73
C ARG A 363 17.14 -33.40 20.31
N ASP A 364 16.44 -33.90 19.29
CA ASP A 364 15.24 -33.26 18.79
C ASP A 364 14.03 -33.66 19.63
N VAL A 365 13.22 -32.67 19.91
CA VAL A 365 11.98 -32.84 20.69
C VAL A 365 10.85 -32.17 19.96
N PHE A 366 9.73 -32.88 19.89
CA PHE A 366 8.46 -32.33 19.43
C PHE A 366 7.47 -32.30 20.59
N LEU A 367 6.89 -31.12 20.84
CA LEU A 367 5.90 -30.90 21.89
C LEU A 367 4.55 -30.61 21.26
N GLN A 368 3.50 -31.21 21.77
CA GLN A 368 2.12 -30.98 21.39
C GLN A 368 1.26 -30.73 22.62
N ALA A 369 0.67 -29.56 22.72
CA ALA A 369 -0.31 -29.20 23.75
C ALA A 369 -1.69 -29.07 23.11
N THR A 370 -2.70 -29.73 23.71
CA THR A 370 -4.07 -29.77 23.20
C THR A 370 -5.01 -29.22 24.25
N GLY A 371 -5.90 -28.31 23.83
CA GLY A 371 -7.02 -27.85 24.64
C GLY A 371 -8.21 -28.81 24.55
N GLN A 372 -9.27 -28.48 25.27
CA GLN A 372 -10.57 -29.16 25.19
C GLN A 372 -11.58 -28.20 24.53
N THR A 373 -12.67 -28.73 24.00
CA THR A 373 -13.79 -27.92 23.47
C THR A 373 -14.24 -26.91 24.54
N GLY A 374 -14.22 -25.63 24.21
CA GLY A 374 -14.51 -24.53 25.16
C GLY A 374 -13.32 -24.07 26.02
N ASN A 375 -12.26 -24.87 26.17
CA ASN A 375 -11.07 -24.54 26.96
C ASN A 375 -9.80 -24.74 26.10
N PRO A 376 -9.41 -23.75 25.28
CA PRO A 376 -8.20 -23.84 24.45
C PRO A 376 -6.93 -23.87 25.34
N VAL A 377 -5.80 -24.21 24.71
CA VAL A 377 -4.48 -24.00 25.31
C VAL A 377 -4.30 -22.50 25.54
N ILE A 378 -3.92 -22.11 26.74
CA ILE A 378 -3.68 -20.72 27.11
C ILE A 378 -2.19 -20.57 27.42
N MET A 379 -1.51 -19.69 26.71
CA MET A 379 -0.13 -19.33 26.96
C MET A 379 -0.07 -17.89 27.47
N ARG A 380 0.61 -17.63 28.56
CA ARG A 380 0.78 -16.28 29.13
C ARG A 380 2.26 -15.93 29.28
N ASP A 381 2.60 -14.70 28.96
CA ASP A 381 3.91 -14.11 29.19
C ASP A 381 3.73 -12.86 30.08
N GLY A 382 3.88 -13.05 31.37
CA GLY A 382 3.53 -12.04 32.35
C GLY A 382 2.03 -11.77 32.43
N THR A 383 1.68 -10.53 32.72
CA THR A 383 0.29 -10.05 32.82
C THR A 383 -0.24 -9.41 31.54
N THR A 384 0.64 -9.19 30.54
CA THR A 384 0.33 -8.38 29.36
C THR A 384 0.03 -9.18 28.11
N ARG A 385 0.57 -10.39 27.96
CA ARG A 385 0.46 -11.19 26.74
C ARG A 385 -0.20 -12.52 26.99
N VAL A 386 -1.19 -12.82 26.16
CA VAL A 386 -1.93 -14.08 26.22
C VAL A 386 -2.16 -14.64 24.83
N GLY A 387 -1.83 -15.92 24.64
CA GLY A 387 -2.11 -16.68 23.42
C GLY A 387 -3.15 -17.77 23.72
N TYR A 388 -4.11 -17.93 22.82
CA TYR A 388 -5.17 -18.95 22.87
C TYR A 388 -5.14 -19.77 21.59
N ALA A 389 -5.10 -21.09 21.67
CA ALA A 389 -5.23 -21.99 20.54
C ALA A 389 -5.74 -23.36 20.96
N PRO A 390 -6.59 -24.05 20.21
CA PRO A 390 -6.98 -25.43 20.46
C PRO A 390 -5.81 -26.41 20.43
N LEU A 391 -4.83 -26.16 19.57
CA LEU A 391 -3.64 -26.97 19.42
C LEU A 391 -2.39 -26.09 19.32
N VAL A 392 -1.39 -26.39 20.11
CA VAL A 392 -0.06 -25.76 20.07
C VAL A 392 0.99 -26.84 19.90
N THR A 393 1.87 -26.70 18.91
CA THR A 393 3.01 -27.59 18.72
C THR A 393 4.31 -26.82 18.73
N TYR A 394 5.36 -27.43 19.20
CA TYR A 394 6.72 -26.93 19.14
C TYR A 394 7.68 -27.99 18.62
N ASP A 395 8.42 -27.61 17.60
CA ASP A 395 9.43 -28.43 16.94
C ASP A 395 10.82 -27.85 17.20
N SER A 396 11.66 -28.59 17.90
CA SER A 396 12.96 -28.10 18.31
C SER A 396 14.00 -28.08 17.21
N ALA A 397 13.95 -29.04 16.30
CA ALA A 397 14.87 -29.10 15.16
C ALA A 397 14.79 -27.85 14.30
N PHE A 398 13.57 -27.34 14.09
CA PHE A 398 13.28 -26.13 13.32
C PHE A 398 13.04 -24.88 14.22
N GLN A 399 13.12 -25.03 15.54
CA GLN A 399 12.77 -23.99 16.51
C GLN A 399 11.45 -23.31 16.16
N ARG A 400 10.46 -24.11 15.79
CA ARG A 400 9.19 -23.66 15.21
C ARG A 400 8.03 -23.94 16.16
N VAL A 401 7.25 -22.90 16.45
CA VAL A 401 5.95 -23.00 17.13
C VAL A 401 4.85 -22.90 16.10
N THR A 402 3.90 -23.83 16.19
CA THR A 402 2.66 -23.77 15.39
C THR A 402 1.47 -23.78 16.33
N MET A 403 0.57 -22.83 16.12
CA MET A 403 -0.74 -22.76 16.78
C MET A 403 -1.81 -22.98 15.70
N ARG A 404 -2.78 -23.84 15.96
CA ARG A 404 -3.87 -24.15 15.02
C ARG A 404 -5.23 -23.97 15.68
N ALA A 405 -6.16 -23.42 14.90
CA ALA A 405 -7.58 -23.35 15.21
C ALA A 405 -8.22 -24.75 15.14
N ALA A 406 -9.35 -24.91 15.78
CA ALA A 406 -10.27 -26.00 15.56
C ALA A 406 -11.67 -25.43 15.31
N ALA A 407 -12.63 -26.29 14.92
CA ALA A 407 -13.98 -25.85 14.59
C ALA A 407 -14.51 -24.80 15.61
N HIS A 408 -14.79 -23.60 15.12
CA HIS A 408 -15.31 -22.44 15.86
C HIS A 408 -14.41 -21.77 16.91
N VAL A 409 -13.14 -22.20 17.07
CA VAL A 409 -12.19 -21.58 17.99
C VAL A 409 -10.95 -21.14 17.23
N PRO A 410 -10.79 -19.84 16.90
CA PRO A 410 -9.60 -19.34 16.21
C PRO A 410 -8.38 -19.31 17.14
N VAL A 411 -7.20 -19.23 16.55
CA VAL A 411 -5.99 -18.81 17.24
C VAL A 411 -6.13 -17.33 17.58
N LYS A 412 -5.89 -16.96 18.84
CA LYS A 412 -5.93 -15.57 19.29
C LYS A 412 -4.66 -15.23 20.07
N LEU A 413 -3.99 -14.16 19.68
CA LEU A 413 -2.94 -13.52 20.45
C LEU A 413 -3.46 -12.18 20.95
N ALA A 414 -3.30 -11.90 22.23
CA ALA A 414 -3.69 -10.63 22.83
C ALA A 414 -2.53 -10.04 23.63
N ASP A 415 -2.30 -8.76 23.47
CA ASP A 415 -1.34 -7.95 24.22
C ASP A 415 -2.06 -6.70 24.71
N THR A 416 -2.11 -6.51 26.02
CA THR A 416 -2.84 -5.39 26.65
C THR A 416 -2.30 -4.02 26.24
N SER A 417 -1.05 -3.95 25.76
CA SER A 417 -0.42 -2.74 25.27
C SER A 417 -0.64 -2.51 23.79
N MET A 418 -0.66 -3.57 22.98
CA MET A 418 -0.70 -3.47 21.52
C MET A 418 -2.06 -3.81 20.91
N GLY A 419 -2.83 -4.72 21.52
CA GLY A 419 -4.11 -5.17 21.00
C GLY A 419 -4.19 -6.67 20.76
N SER A 420 -4.96 -7.13 19.79
CA SER A 420 -5.17 -8.56 19.54
C SER A 420 -5.06 -8.93 18.05
N ILE A 421 -4.70 -10.19 17.81
CA ILE A 421 -4.66 -10.81 16.48
C ILE A 421 -5.40 -12.14 16.54
N THR A 422 -6.19 -12.44 15.51
CA THR A 422 -6.89 -13.73 15.34
C THR A 422 -6.55 -14.32 13.97
N CYS A 423 -6.43 -15.65 13.87
CA CYS A 423 -6.17 -16.37 12.61
C CYS A 423 -6.56 -17.85 12.74
N GLU A 424 -6.47 -18.60 11.65
CA GLU A 424 -6.65 -20.07 11.70
C GLU A 424 -5.39 -20.80 12.12
N THR A 425 -4.26 -20.43 11.55
CA THR A 425 -2.97 -21.04 11.89
C THR A 425 -1.92 -19.94 12.07
N LEU A 426 -1.10 -20.08 13.08
CA LEU A 426 0.10 -19.28 13.30
C LEU A 426 1.31 -20.18 13.33
N VAL A 427 2.29 -19.91 12.50
CA VAL A 427 3.60 -20.57 12.48
C VAL A 427 4.67 -19.52 12.78
N TYR A 428 5.48 -19.74 13.79
CA TYR A 428 6.62 -18.89 14.07
C TYR A 428 7.90 -19.71 14.14
N SER A 429 8.93 -19.30 13.38
CA SER A 429 10.26 -19.88 13.44
C SER A 429 11.25 -18.88 14.08
N ASN A 430 11.91 -19.34 15.14
CA ASN A 430 12.95 -18.55 15.81
C ASN A 430 14.26 -18.51 15.02
N LEU A 431 14.54 -19.53 14.19
CA LEU A 431 15.74 -19.57 13.34
C LEU A 431 15.72 -18.51 12.26
N THR A 432 14.57 -18.33 11.61
CA THR A 432 14.39 -17.39 10.51
C THR A 432 13.79 -16.07 10.97
N HIS A 433 13.37 -15.96 12.21
CA HIS A 433 12.59 -14.84 12.76
C HIS A 433 11.38 -14.50 11.90
N HIS A 434 10.68 -15.52 11.44
CA HIS A 434 9.57 -15.44 10.54
C HIS A 434 8.29 -15.90 11.24
N ALA A 435 7.22 -15.10 11.12
CA ALA A 435 5.88 -15.45 11.57
C ALA A 435 4.93 -15.46 10.37
N GLU A 436 4.19 -16.53 10.21
CA GLU A 436 3.18 -16.71 9.18
C GLU A 436 1.84 -17.05 9.85
N LEU A 437 0.81 -16.29 9.52
CA LEU A 437 -0.55 -16.46 9.99
C LEU A 437 -1.42 -16.76 8.77
N THR A 438 -1.88 -17.99 8.66
CA THR A 438 -2.66 -18.45 7.51
C THR A 438 -4.14 -18.53 7.84
N GLY A 439 -4.98 -18.50 6.78
CA GLY A 439 -6.42 -18.48 6.86
C GLY A 439 -6.99 -17.12 7.16
N PRO A 440 -8.32 -16.96 7.17
CA PRO A 440 -8.98 -15.71 7.55
C PRO A 440 -8.51 -15.23 8.91
N GLY A 441 -8.12 -13.96 8.97
CA GLY A 441 -7.63 -13.39 10.21
C GLY A 441 -7.90 -11.90 10.34
N SER A 442 -7.72 -11.39 11.55
CA SER A 442 -7.86 -9.98 11.84
C SER A 442 -6.90 -9.54 12.95
N PHE A 443 -6.57 -8.26 12.97
CA PHE A 443 -5.91 -7.63 14.09
C PHE A 443 -6.63 -6.35 14.50
N ASP A 444 -6.57 -6.05 15.79
CA ASP A 444 -7.06 -4.82 16.39
C ASP A 444 -5.98 -4.24 17.31
N MET A 445 -5.43 -3.08 16.94
CA MET A 445 -4.37 -2.41 17.69
C MET A 445 -4.92 -1.44 18.75
N SER A 446 -6.01 -1.78 19.39
CA SER A 446 -6.69 -0.96 20.41
C SER A 446 -6.09 -1.06 21.82
N GLY A 447 -4.86 -1.53 21.97
CA GLY A 447 -4.17 -1.65 23.25
C GLY A 447 -3.91 -0.30 23.96
N LYS A 448 -3.46 -0.33 25.20
CA LYS A 448 -3.22 0.87 26.05
C LYS A 448 -2.26 1.90 25.43
N THR A 449 -1.35 1.47 24.55
CA THR A 449 -0.42 2.33 23.82
C THR A 449 -0.97 2.81 22.47
N ALA A 450 -2.19 2.38 22.08
CA ALA A 450 -2.84 2.82 20.88
C ALA A 450 -3.15 4.33 20.98
N GLY A 451 -2.87 5.06 19.91
CA GLY A 451 -3.28 6.45 19.78
C GLY A 451 -4.81 6.59 19.70
N LYS A 452 -5.32 7.81 19.61
CA LYS A 452 -6.77 8.10 19.50
C LYS A 452 -7.49 7.34 18.36
N ASN A 453 -6.75 6.91 17.33
CA ASN A 453 -7.27 6.20 16.14
C ASN A 453 -6.53 4.88 15.94
N PRO A 454 -6.90 3.81 16.66
CA PRO A 454 -6.26 2.50 16.51
C PRO A 454 -6.51 1.92 15.12
N TRP A 455 -5.51 1.22 14.61
CA TRP A 455 -5.61 0.48 13.36
C TRP A 455 -6.27 -0.88 13.58
N ARG A 456 -7.14 -1.24 12.67
CA ARG A 456 -7.72 -2.56 12.52
C ARG A 456 -7.40 -3.09 11.14
N GLY A 457 -7.19 -4.38 11.03
CA GLY A 457 -6.97 -5.01 9.74
C GLY A 457 -7.54 -6.41 9.69
N SER A 458 -7.78 -6.89 8.48
CA SER A 458 -8.22 -8.25 8.20
C SER A 458 -7.58 -8.74 6.91
N TRP A 459 -7.48 -10.04 6.78
CA TRP A 459 -7.00 -10.74 5.58
C TRP A 459 -7.75 -12.06 5.42
N LEU A 460 -7.82 -12.58 4.20
CA LEU A 460 -8.51 -13.85 3.91
C LEU A 460 -7.53 -15.01 3.71
N LYS A 461 -6.27 -14.74 3.35
CA LYS A 461 -5.32 -15.80 3.06
C LYS A 461 -4.16 -15.84 4.06
N ASP A 462 -3.19 -14.91 3.96
CA ASP A 462 -1.99 -14.96 4.78
C ASP A 462 -1.58 -13.58 5.29
N LEU A 463 -1.05 -13.55 6.52
CA LEU A 463 -0.26 -12.47 7.09
C LEU A 463 1.14 -13.00 7.41
N VAL A 464 2.13 -12.47 6.72
CA VAL A 464 3.54 -12.83 6.91
C VAL A 464 4.29 -11.68 7.57
N VAL A 465 4.98 -11.96 8.66
CA VAL A 465 5.78 -10.98 9.41
C VAL A 465 7.23 -11.46 9.49
N GLN A 466 8.13 -10.68 8.91
CA GLN A 466 9.57 -10.87 9.09
C GLN A 466 10.08 -9.98 10.22
N LEU A 467 10.75 -10.58 11.17
CA LEU A 467 11.35 -9.89 12.31
C LEU A 467 12.89 -9.82 12.14
N ALA A 468 13.52 -8.88 12.81
CA ALA A 468 14.97 -8.80 12.88
C ALA A 468 15.38 -8.50 14.34
N PRO A 469 16.56 -8.96 14.79
CA PRO A 469 17.06 -8.57 16.10
C PRO A 469 17.26 -7.05 16.14
N ALA A 470 16.77 -6.38 17.18
CA ALA A 470 16.98 -4.95 17.36
C ALA A 470 18.47 -4.68 17.57
N ARG A 471 19.05 -3.76 16.80
CA ARG A 471 20.44 -3.36 16.96
C ARG A 471 20.64 -2.79 18.37
N LYS A 472 21.55 -3.37 19.13
CA LYS A 472 21.99 -2.80 20.39
C LYS A 472 22.70 -1.48 20.06
N THR A 473 22.16 -0.36 20.52
CA THR A 473 22.94 0.89 20.56
C THR A 473 24.08 0.68 21.56
N PHE A 474 25.30 0.88 21.10
CA PHE A 474 26.48 0.90 21.94
C PHE A 474 26.42 2.14 22.88
N ALA A 475 25.65 2.09 23.93
CA ALA A 475 25.84 2.92 25.09
C ALA A 475 26.48 1.98 26.12
N ALA A 476 27.80 2.01 26.16
CA ALA A 476 28.58 1.34 27.17
C ALA A 476 28.17 1.89 28.56
N THR A 477 27.59 1.04 29.36
CA THR A 477 27.63 1.00 30.85
C THR A 477 26.34 0.37 31.37
N ALA A 478 26.23 -0.92 31.27
CA ALA A 478 25.62 -1.89 32.15
C ALA A 478 25.35 -3.20 31.38
N PRO A 479 25.76 -4.35 31.86
CA PRO A 479 25.33 -5.64 31.30
C PRO A 479 23.90 -5.90 31.73
N ALA A 480 22.94 -5.21 31.14
CA ALA A 480 21.54 -5.60 31.24
C ALA A 480 21.38 -6.88 30.42
N ILE A 481 21.27 -8.00 31.11
CA ILE A 481 20.76 -9.27 30.59
C ILE A 481 19.28 -9.02 30.17
N GLY A 482 19.10 -8.31 29.07
CA GLY A 482 17.81 -7.97 28.49
C GLY A 482 17.63 -8.72 27.19
N HIS A 483 16.59 -9.55 27.12
CA HIS A 483 16.15 -10.22 25.90
C HIS A 483 16.13 -9.26 24.72
N GLY A 484 16.92 -9.53 23.68
CA GLY A 484 16.99 -8.70 22.47
C GLY A 484 15.59 -8.47 21.91
N LYS A 485 15.12 -7.21 21.97
CA LYS A 485 13.81 -6.85 21.37
C LYS A 485 13.85 -7.15 19.89
N LEU A 486 12.90 -7.94 19.40
CA LEU A 486 12.70 -8.15 17.98
C LEU A 486 12.01 -6.92 17.39
N ALA A 487 12.51 -6.44 16.26
CA ALA A 487 11.92 -5.35 15.50
C ALA A 487 11.25 -5.91 14.23
N VAL A 488 10.13 -5.35 13.84
CA VAL A 488 9.46 -5.71 12.58
C VAL A 488 10.31 -5.21 11.41
N LYS A 489 10.66 -6.09 10.46
CA LYS A 489 11.37 -5.78 9.22
C LYS A 489 10.40 -5.61 8.04
N SER A 490 9.45 -6.54 7.91
CA SER A 490 8.41 -6.46 6.89
C SER A 490 7.13 -7.15 7.33
N ILE A 491 6.03 -6.69 6.77
CA ILE A 491 4.69 -7.27 6.90
C ILE A 491 4.13 -7.44 5.50
N GLU A 492 3.51 -8.57 5.24
CA GLU A 492 2.78 -8.84 4.00
C GLU A 492 1.44 -9.47 4.34
N LEU A 493 0.35 -8.92 3.78
CA LEU A 493 -1.01 -9.44 3.88
C LEU A 493 -1.49 -9.83 2.48
N THR A 494 -2.14 -10.97 2.34
CA THR A 494 -2.60 -11.49 1.05
C THR A 494 -4.04 -11.99 1.10
N GLY A 495 -4.67 -12.10 -0.08
CA GLY A 495 -5.98 -12.71 -0.24
C GLY A 495 -7.17 -11.80 0.07
N GLY A 496 -7.07 -10.50 -0.20
CA GLY A 496 -8.14 -9.55 0.10
C GLY A 496 -8.00 -8.97 1.49
N ALA A 497 -7.04 -8.06 1.63
CA ALA A 497 -6.70 -7.42 2.89
C ALA A 497 -7.39 -6.08 3.08
N GLN A 498 -7.74 -5.77 4.31
CA GLN A 498 -8.33 -4.49 4.72
C GLN A 498 -7.54 -3.91 5.88
N LEU A 499 -7.29 -2.61 5.82
CA LEU A 499 -6.71 -1.82 6.90
C LEU A 499 -7.60 -0.62 7.15
N ALA A 500 -8.01 -0.38 8.37
CA ALA A 500 -8.88 0.75 8.69
C ALA A 500 -8.56 1.35 10.05
N ASN A 501 -8.79 2.64 10.16
CA ASN A 501 -8.92 3.36 11.42
C ASN A 501 -10.12 4.31 11.33
N ALA A 502 -10.36 5.15 12.31
CA ALA A 502 -11.50 6.08 12.31
C ALA A 502 -11.49 7.10 11.14
N GLN A 503 -10.34 7.33 10.49
CA GLN A 503 -10.18 8.34 9.45
C GLN A 503 -9.98 7.77 8.05
N VAL A 504 -9.35 6.61 7.93
CA VAL A 504 -8.93 6.02 6.66
C VAL A 504 -9.28 4.54 6.62
N SER A 505 -9.83 4.10 5.51
CA SER A 505 -10.01 2.69 5.17
C SER A 505 -9.29 2.40 3.87
N LEU A 506 -8.57 1.28 3.83
CA LEU A 506 -7.77 0.83 2.71
C LEU A 506 -8.06 -0.65 2.46
N GLN A 507 -8.35 -1.01 1.22
CA GLN A 507 -8.60 -2.38 0.76
C GLN A 507 -7.70 -2.69 -0.43
N ALA A 508 -7.15 -3.91 -0.50
CA ALA A 508 -6.39 -4.40 -1.66
C ALA A 508 -6.31 -5.93 -1.62
N ARG A 509 -5.86 -6.55 -2.71
CA ARG A 509 -5.57 -8.00 -2.70
C ARG A 509 -4.34 -8.33 -1.88
N ARG A 510 -3.34 -7.44 -1.87
CA ARG A 510 -2.08 -7.61 -1.17
C ARG A 510 -1.58 -6.29 -0.60
N PHE A 511 -1.08 -6.32 0.63
CA PHE A 511 -0.30 -5.24 1.23
C PHE A 511 1.10 -5.71 1.54
N THR A 512 2.07 -4.84 1.30
CA THR A 512 3.47 -5.05 1.68
C THR A 512 3.97 -3.81 2.42
N ALA A 513 4.44 -3.99 3.64
CA ALA A 513 5.05 -2.92 4.43
C ALA A 513 6.49 -3.31 4.80
N ARG A 514 7.45 -2.41 4.62
CA ARG A 514 8.85 -2.57 5.03
C ARG A 514 9.20 -1.51 6.03
N PHE A 515 9.91 -1.92 7.06
CA PHE A 515 10.28 -1.07 8.18
C PHE A 515 11.79 -0.93 8.30
N VAL A 516 12.23 0.17 8.87
CA VAL A 516 13.62 0.44 9.23
C VAL A 516 13.69 0.66 10.74
N GLN A 517 14.78 0.19 11.34
CA GLN A 517 15.05 0.44 12.77
C GLN A 517 15.49 1.88 12.96
N THR A 518 14.87 2.58 13.88
CA THR A 518 15.27 3.92 14.30
C THR A 518 16.20 3.82 15.51
N THR A 519 17.27 4.63 15.51
CA THR A 519 18.21 4.75 16.62
C THR A 519 17.92 6.03 17.40
N GLY A 520 17.98 6.01 18.72
CA GLY A 520 17.71 7.16 19.59
C GLY A 520 16.66 6.88 20.66
N ASN A 521 16.14 7.92 21.32
CA ASN A 521 15.16 7.83 22.42
C ASN A 521 13.84 7.13 22.03
N HIS A 522 13.62 6.82 20.77
CA HIS A 522 12.49 6.09 20.23
C HIS A 522 12.97 4.86 19.43
N SER A 523 13.68 3.93 20.08
CA SER A 523 14.09 2.67 19.47
C SER A 523 12.83 1.87 19.07
N GLY A 524 12.52 1.80 17.78
CA GLY A 524 11.36 1.10 17.23
C GLY A 524 11.50 0.85 15.74
N SER A 525 10.52 0.16 15.17
CA SER A 525 10.40 -0.01 13.72
C SER A 525 9.57 1.13 13.13
N ALA A 526 10.12 1.86 12.16
CA ALA A 526 9.42 2.91 11.44
C ALA A 526 9.16 2.51 9.98
N LEU A 527 8.00 2.85 9.45
CA LEU A 527 7.61 2.51 8.09
C LEU A 527 8.54 3.19 7.08
N ARG A 528 9.17 2.41 6.20
CA ARG A 528 10.03 2.88 5.11
C ARG A 528 9.35 2.81 3.76
N TYR A 529 8.52 1.80 3.55
CA TYR A 529 7.88 1.50 2.29
C TYR A 529 6.55 0.82 2.56
N PHE A 530 5.52 1.22 1.83
CA PHE A 530 4.22 0.56 1.84
C PHE A 530 3.73 0.43 0.41
N ALA A 531 3.27 -0.75 0.04
CA ALA A 531 2.63 -1.00 -1.24
C ALA A 531 1.31 -1.73 -1.05
N ALA A 532 0.37 -1.44 -1.92
CA ALA A 532 -0.92 -2.12 -2.03
C ALA A 532 -1.13 -2.52 -3.50
N ASP A 533 -1.49 -3.76 -3.73
CA ASP A 533 -1.61 -4.35 -5.07
C ASP A 533 -2.97 -5.03 -5.26
N GLY A 534 -3.55 -4.85 -6.44
CA GLY A 534 -4.78 -5.47 -6.89
C GLY A 534 -6.04 -4.88 -6.26
N ASP A 535 -6.85 -4.18 -7.07
CA ASP A 535 -8.14 -3.59 -6.68
C ASP A 535 -8.04 -2.69 -5.44
N VAL A 536 -7.02 -1.82 -5.43
CA VAL A 536 -6.76 -0.92 -4.31
C VAL A 536 -7.87 0.12 -4.20
N ASN A 537 -8.53 0.17 -3.05
CA ASN A 537 -9.55 1.15 -2.72
C ASN A 537 -9.18 1.84 -1.40
N ILE A 538 -9.08 3.15 -1.43
CA ILE A 538 -8.83 3.99 -0.25
C ILE A 538 -10.03 4.89 -0.06
N SER A 539 -10.51 4.98 1.16
CA SER A 539 -11.47 6.02 1.55
C SER A 539 -10.97 6.77 2.78
N SER A 540 -11.18 8.06 2.82
CA SER A 540 -10.86 8.88 3.98
C SER A 540 -12.00 9.82 4.31
N ALA A 541 -12.37 9.89 5.58
CA ALA A 541 -13.38 10.80 6.06
C ALA A 541 -12.93 12.25 5.86
N ASN A 542 -13.85 13.12 5.43
CA ASN A 542 -13.65 14.56 5.39
C ASN A 542 -14.16 15.19 6.68
N VAL A 543 -13.31 15.95 7.34
CA VAL A 543 -13.71 16.69 8.54
C VAL A 543 -14.80 17.70 8.18
N GLY A 544 -15.96 17.60 8.80
CA GLY A 544 -17.09 18.54 8.60
C GLY A 544 -17.98 18.23 7.38
N LEU A 545 -17.82 17.09 6.72
CA LEU A 545 -18.73 16.60 5.69
C LEU A 545 -19.35 15.26 6.10
N PRO A 546 -20.55 14.91 5.58
CA PRO A 546 -21.16 13.60 5.82
C PRO A 546 -20.27 12.43 5.39
N ALA A 547 -20.42 11.28 6.01
CA ALA A 547 -19.62 10.09 5.71
C ALA A 547 -19.76 9.60 4.25
N VAL A 548 -20.89 9.91 3.60
CA VAL A 548 -21.14 9.60 2.18
C VAL A 548 -20.23 10.40 1.24
N ASP A 549 -19.70 11.52 1.69
CA ASP A 549 -18.80 12.43 0.96
C ASP A 549 -17.33 12.18 1.32
N ALA A 550 -16.98 10.95 1.67
CA ALA A 550 -15.60 10.55 1.91
C ALA A 550 -14.76 10.68 0.64
N ASN A 551 -13.52 11.14 0.79
CA ASN A 551 -12.57 11.11 -0.31
C ASN A 551 -12.24 9.65 -0.64
N ARG A 552 -12.18 9.33 -1.93
CA ARG A 552 -11.93 7.96 -2.41
C ARG A 552 -10.83 7.97 -3.45
N MET A 553 -10.05 6.92 -3.44
CA MET A 553 -9.07 6.63 -4.47
C MET A 553 -9.16 5.14 -4.82
N ALA A 554 -9.26 4.84 -6.10
CA ALA A 554 -9.13 3.49 -6.62
C ALA A 554 -7.96 3.42 -7.59
N CYS A 555 -7.20 2.32 -7.57
CA CYS A 555 -6.10 2.05 -8.51
C CYS A 555 -5.76 0.55 -8.48
N ARG A 556 -4.88 0.10 -9.37
CA ARG A 556 -4.39 -1.28 -9.34
C ARG A 556 -3.17 -1.45 -8.45
N HIS A 557 -2.27 -0.48 -8.46
CA HIS A 557 -1.05 -0.46 -7.67
C HIS A 557 -0.90 0.87 -6.94
N LEU A 558 -0.51 0.80 -5.67
CA LEU A 558 -0.24 1.96 -4.83
C LEU A 558 1.08 1.76 -4.09
N VAL A 559 1.92 2.77 -4.08
CA VAL A 559 3.19 2.77 -3.34
C VAL A 559 3.31 4.06 -2.54
N LEU A 560 3.58 3.95 -1.25
CA LEU A 560 3.96 5.05 -0.38
C LEU A 560 5.44 4.94 -0.06
N LEU A 561 6.21 5.93 -0.46
CA LEU A 561 7.62 6.07 -0.15
C LEU A 561 7.81 7.05 1.01
N THR A 562 8.74 6.72 1.90
CA THR A 562 9.13 7.60 2.99
C THR A 562 10.57 8.10 2.78
N HIS A 563 10.86 9.28 3.28
CA HIS A 563 12.20 9.86 3.30
C HIS A 563 12.70 9.94 4.73
N GLN A 564 13.97 9.61 4.95
CA GLN A 564 14.63 9.75 6.24
C GLN A 564 15.39 11.09 6.27
N PRO A 565 14.92 12.08 7.04
CA PRO A 565 15.48 13.44 6.99
C PRO A 565 16.93 13.51 7.52
N LYS A 566 17.30 12.61 8.43
CA LYS A 566 18.66 12.47 8.99
C LYS A 566 18.94 10.98 9.26
N PRO A 567 20.19 10.50 9.19
CA PRO A 567 20.53 9.15 9.59
C PRO A 567 20.04 8.85 11.02
N GLY A 568 19.31 7.77 11.21
CA GLY A 568 18.73 7.37 12.50
C GLY A 568 17.40 8.04 12.89
N ALA A 569 16.96 9.10 12.22
CA ALA A 569 15.64 9.69 12.45
C ALA A 569 14.51 8.81 11.91
N ALA A 570 13.29 8.98 12.43
CA ALA A 570 12.13 8.31 11.92
C ALA A 570 11.83 8.75 10.46
N PRO A 571 11.62 7.82 9.52
CA PRO A 571 11.20 8.15 8.17
C PRO A 571 9.86 8.91 8.19
N VAL A 572 9.73 9.87 7.28
CA VAL A 572 8.51 10.64 7.09
C VAL A 572 7.91 10.35 5.71
N PRO A 573 6.57 10.29 5.57
CA PRO A 573 5.93 10.13 4.27
C PRO A 573 6.41 11.23 3.30
N ALA A 574 6.89 10.85 2.13
CA ALA A 574 7.44 11.77 1.15
C ALA A 574 6.65 11.76 -0.16
N GLU A 575 6.33 10.58 -0.66
CA GLU A 575 5.74 10.43 -1.99
C GLU A 575 4.73 9.29 -2.00
N LEU A 576 3.60 9.52 -2.69
CA LEU A 576 2.62 8.50 -3.02
C LEU A 576 2.58 8.32 -4.53
N GLN A 577 2.72 7.09 -4.98
CA GLN A 577 2.61 6.70 -6.38
C GLN A 577 1.44 5.75 -6.54
N ALA A 578 0.68 5.89 -7.63
CA ALA A 578 -0.35 4.93 -8.00
C ALA A 578 -0.32 4.68 -9.51
N GLU A 579 -0.66 3.45 -9.89
CA GLU A 579 -0.64 3.03 -11.29
C GLU A 579 -1.90 2.24 -11.63
N ASP A 580 -2.29 2.35 -12.88
CA ASP A 580 -3.38 1.68 -13.58
C ASP A 580 -4.78 1.93 -12.98
N ASN A 581 -5.68 2.38 -13.84
CA ASN A 581 -7.09 2.61 -13.54
C ASN A 581 -7.34 3.53 -12.33
N ILE A 582 -6.54 4.61 -12.26
CA ILE A 582 -6.67 5.57 -11.17
C ILE A 582 -8.00 6.29 -11.27
N ALA A 583 -8.77 6.26 -10.20
CA ALA A 583 -9.97 7.07 -10.01
C ALA A 583 -9.91 7.75 -8.63
N LEU A 584 -9.82 9.07 -8.64
CA LEU A 584 -9.82 9.90 -7.44
C LEU A 584 -11.16 10.61 -7.33
N THR A 585 -11.81 10.52 -6.20
CA THR A 585 -12.98 11.34 -5.87
C THR A 585 -12.68 12.09 -4.59
N PHE A 586 -12.78 13.40 -4.62
CA PHE A 586 -12.66 14.22 -3.42
C PHE A 586 -13.70 15.34 -3.44
N TYR A 587 -14.01 15.82 -2.25
CA TYR A 587 -15.03 16.81 -2.01
C TYR A 587 -14.41 18.07 -1.41
N GLN A 588 -14.87 19.20 -1.87
CA GLN A 588 -14.52 20.52 -1.35
C GLN A 588 -15.77 21.18 -0.81
N LYS A 589 -15.67 21.90 0.31
CA LYS A 589 -16.79 22.63 0.89
C LYS A 589 -17.35 23.60 -0.15
N ALA A 590 -18.69 23.68 -0.23
CA ALA A 590 -19.36 24.61 -1.14
C ALA A 590 -18.89 26.05 -0.92
N ALA A 591 -18.78 26.79 -2.01
CA ALA A 591 -18.43 28.20 -1.98
C ALA A 591 -19.47 29.07 -1.25
N HIS A 592 -20.72 28.61 -1.14
CA HIS A 592 -21.84 29.31 -0.52
C HIS A 592 -22.42 28.48 0.63
N ALA A 593 -22.86 29.15 1.69
CA ALA A 593 -23.55 28.50 2.80
C ALA A 593 -24.83 27.79 2.28
N GLY A 594 -25.02 26.52 2.65
CA GLY A 594 -26.17 25.71 2.22
C GLY A 594 -26.03 25.04 0.84
N GLY A 595 -24.94 25.28 0.10
CA GLY A 595 -24.66 24.59 -1.16
C GLY A 595 -24.17 23.15 -0.94
N LEU A 596 -24.39 22.28 -1.93
CA LEU A 596 -23.79 20.94 -1.96
C LEU A 596 -22.28 21.04 -2.12
N PRO A 597 -21.49 20.18 -1.46
CA PRO A 597 -20.05 20.16 -1.63
C PRO A 597 -19.67 19.90 -3.09
N GLU A 598 -18.67 20.65 -3.58
CA GLU A 598 -18.12 20.42 -4.91
C GLU A 598 -17.46 19.04 -4.97
N ARG A 599 -17.82 18.24 -5.96
CA ARG A 599 -17.28 16.89 -6.16
C ARG A 599 -16.33 16.86 -7.34
N PHE A 600 -15.09 16.50 -7.09
CA PHE A 600 -14.05 16.29 -8.10
C PHE A 600 -13.86 14.79 -8.34
N VAL A 601 -13.89 14.39 -9.59
CA VAL A 601 -13.56 13.04 -10.03
C VAL A 601 -12.44 13.12 -11.06
N ILE A 602 -11.30 12.52 -10.76
CA ILE A 602 -10.13 12.53 -11.63
C ILE A 602 -9.76 11.09 -11.97
N THR A 603 -9.62 10.78 -13.24
CA THR A 603 -9.17 9.47 -13.72
C THR A 603 -7.87 9.60 -14.50
N GLY A 604 -7.04 8.56 -14.50
CA GLY A 604 -5.78 8.53 -15.23
C GLY A 604 -5.06 7.19 -15.11
N GLY A 605 -3.92 7.04 -15.77
CA GLY A 605 -3.15 5.79 -15.74
C GLY A 605 -2.08 5.76 -14.67
N LYS A 606 -1.44 6.91 -14.36
CA LYS A 606 -0.40 7.01 -13.33
C LYS A 606 -0.57 8.28 -12.49
N LEU A 607 -0.31 8.16 -11.18
CA LEU A 607 -0.28 9.27 -10.22
C LEU A 607 1.06 9.26 -9.48
N GLN A 608 1.62 10.44 -9.32
CA GLN A 608 2.76 10.72 -8.45
C GLN A 608 2.44 11.96 -7.64
N THR A 609 2.59 11.91 -6.33
CA THR A 609 2.29 13.05 -5.47
C THR A 609 3.30 13.18 -4.34
N GLN A 610 3.75 14.40 -4.09
CA GLN A 610 4.56 14.73 -2.92
C GLN A 610 3.66 14.99 -1.72
N LEU A 611 4.02 14.41 -0.60
CA LEU A 611 3.38 14.62 0.69
C LEU A 611 4.18 15.65 1.48
N VAL A 612 3.53 16.70 1.95
CA VAL A 612 4.15 17.75 2.74
C VAL A 612 3.48 17.86 4.12
N ARG A 613 4.27 18.15 5.14
CA ARG A 613 3.75 18.34 6.49
C ARG A 613 2.86 19.58 6.54
N ARG A 614 1.71 19.51 7.16
CA ARG A 614 0.85 20.68 7.42
C ARG A 614 1.57 21.64 8.36
N THR A 615 1.91 22.83 7.87
CA THR A 615 2.38 23.95 8.69
C THR A 615 1.17 24.80 9.02
N GLY A 616 0.83 24.95 10.29
CA GLY A 616 -0.23 25.91 10.67
C GLY A 616 -1.24 25.49 11.73
N THR A 617 -1.24 24.26 12.17
CA THR A 617 -1.91 23.89 13.42
C THR A 617 -0.84 23.45 14.39
N ALA A 618 -0.69 24.13 15.52
CA ALA A 618 0.11 23.67 16.64
C ALA A 618 -0.54 22.36 17.11
N VAL A 619 -0.06 21.23 16.56
CA VAL A 619 -0.37 19.92 17.10
C VAL A 619 0.36 19.86 18.43
N PRO A 620 -0.34 19.68 19.57
CA PRO A 620 0.32 19.56 20.85
C PRO A 620 1.44 18.52 20.75
N ALA A 621 2.63 18.85 21.27
CA ALA A 621 3.83 18.01 21.19
C ALA A 621 3.63 16.59 21.73
N HIS A 622 2.57 16.31 22.46
CA HIS A 622 2.18 15.00 22.97
C HIS A 622 1.56 14.06 21.92
N GLU A 623 1.03 14.55 20.78
CA GLU A 623 0.39 13.70 19.75
C GLU A 623 1.38 13.13 18.71
N SER A 624 2.65 13.54 18.73
CA SER A 624 3.67 13.09 17.77
C SER A 624 4.27 11.71 18.06
N LYS A 625 3.93 11.08 19.19
CA LYS A 625 4.57 9.83 19.64
C LYS A 625 4.08 8.55 18.98
N THR A 626 2.95 8.58 18.31
CA THR A 626 2.43 7.43 17.55
C THR A 626 2.45 7.78 16.07
N GLY A 627 3.11 6.96 15.28
CA GLY A 627 3.31 7.12 13.81
C GLY A 627 2.02 7.18 12.98
N ASN A 628 1.19 8.16 13.29
CA ASN A 628 -0.11 8.38 12.67
C ASN A 628 0.09 9.01 11.27
N LEU A 629 -0.08 8.22 10.22
CA LEU A 629 -0.18 8.68 8.84
C LEU A 629 -1.41 9.60 8.60
N GLY A 630 -2.36 9.65 9.53
CA GLY A 630 -3.60 10.41 9.40
C GLY A 630 -3.55 11.75 10.11
N GLY A 631 -3.34 12.88 9.41
CA GLY A 631 -3.57 14.22 9.91
C GLY A 631 -2.42 15.22 9.80
N SER A 632 -1.18 14.78 9.78
CA SER A 632 0.00 15.67 9.73
C SER A 632 0.48 15.98 8.32
N TYR A 633 0.01 15.28 7.29
CA TYR A 633 0.48 15.42 5.91
C TYR A 633 -0.66 15.80 4.97
N THR A 634 -0.34 16.57 3.96
CA THR A 634 -1.25 16.95 2.87
C THR A 634 -0.54 16.75 1.54
N VAL A 635 -1.33 16.62 0.48
CA VAL A 635 -0.81 16.62 -0.89
C VAL A 635 -0.21 17.99 -1.19
N GLY A 636 1.06 18.04 -1.56
CA GLY A 636 1.74 19.23 -2.03
C GLY A 636 1.63 19.35 -3.54
N ARG A 637 2.57 18.78 -4.25
CA ARG A 637 2.53 18.67 -5.71
C ARG A 637 2.06 17.29 -6.11
N PHE A 638 1.27 17.22 -7.21
CA PHE A 638 0.86 15.95 -7.79
C PHE A 638 0.89 16.01 -9.31
N ARG A 639 1.09 14.87 -9.94
CA ARG A 639 1.00 14.65 -11.37
C ARG A 639 0.19 13.40 -11.64
N ILE A 640 -0.83 13.53 -12.49
CA ILE A 640 -1.61 12.40 -13.01
C ILE A 640 -1.43 12.41 -14.51
N TRP A 641 -1.11 11.29 -15.12
CA TRP A 641 -0.90 11.20 -16.57
C TRP A 641 -1.36 9.88 -17.17
N ARG A 642 -1.33 9.77 -18.48
CA ARG A 642 -1.95 8.73 -19.31
C ARG A 642 -3.48 8.85 -19.30
N ASN A 643 -3.99 9.66 -20.22
CA ASN A 643 -5.42 9.89 -20.46
C ASN A 643 -6.17 10.39 -19.22
N THR A 644 -5.73 11.51 -18.69
CA THR A 644 -6.33 12.14 -17.52
C THR A 644 -7.65 12.80 -17.87
N ILE A 645 -8.71 12.46 -17.15
CA ILE A 645 -10.03 13.08 -17.25
C ILE A 645 -10.40 13.64 -15.88
N VAL A 646 -10.85 14.88 -15.84
CA VAL A 646 -11.32 15.57 -14.65
C VAL A 646 -12.79 15.92 -14.81
N HIS A 647 -13.61 15.56 -13.86
CA HIS A 647 -15.00 15.99 -13.75
C HIS A 647 -15.19 16.79 -12.47
N ILE A 648 -15.83 17.94 -12.55
CA ILE A 648 -16.22 18.76 -11.39
C ILE A 648 -17.73 18.89 -11.41
N TYR A 649 -18.39 18.45 -10.35
CA TYR A 649 -19.84 18.44 -10.17
C TYR A 649 -20.24 19.41 -9.07
N ASN A 650 -21.50 19.77 -8.99
CA ASN A 650 -22.11 20.64 -7.97
C ASN A 650 -21.62 22.10 -8.03
N ILE A 651 -21.17 22.55 -9.21
CA ILE A 651 -20.74 23.94 -9.48
C ILE A 651 -21.67 24.64 -10.48
N GLY A 652 -22.96 24.30 -10.49
CA GLY A 652 -23.91 24.77 -11.51
C GLY A 652 -23.84 23.93 -12.77
N ARG A 653 -23.04 24.33 -13.78
CA ARG A 653 -22.77 23.47 -14.95
C ARG A 653 -21.55 22.61 -14.71
N PRO A 654 -21.65 21.27 -14.83
CA PRO A 654 -20.51 20.38 -14.68
C PRO A 654 -19.36 20.74 -15.63
N ILE A 655 -18.13 20.70 -15.10
CA ILE A 655 -16.93 20.88 -15.91
C ILE A 655 -16.31 19.50 -16.17
N ARG A 656 -15.91 19.26 -17.41
CA ARG A 656 -15.10 18.12 -17.81
C ARG A 656 -13.80 18.62 -18.42
N ALA A 657 -12.67 18.15 -17.92
CA ALA A 657 -11.37 18.40 -18.55
C ALA A 657 -10.72 17.09 -18.99
N THR A 658 -10.06 17.13 -20.15
CA THR A 658 -9.30 16.00 -20.70
C THR A 658 -7.88 16.44 -20.99
N ALA A 659 -6.89 15.62 -20.66
CA ALA A 659 -5.48 15.92 -20.91
C ALA A 659 -4.67 14.63 -20.96
N TYR A 660 -3.46 14.69 -21.51
CA TYR A 660 -2.49 13.62 -21.30
C TYR A 660 -2.00 13.59 -19.87
N ALA A 661 -1.73 14.78 -19.28
CA ALA A 661 -1.32 14.93 -17.89
C ALA A 661 -1.98 16.13 -17.22
N LEU A 662 -2.26 15.96 -15.92
CA LEU A 662 -2.64 17.00 -14.99
C LEU A 662 -1.53 17.12 -13.93
N ILE A 663 -0.95 18.31 -13.79
CA ILE A 663 0.03 18.64 -12.76
C ILE A 663 -0.61 19.67 -11.85
N GLY A 664 -0.70 19.37 -10.56
CA GLY A 664 -1.28 20.26 -9.56
C GLY A 664 -0.31 20.60 -8.45
N ASN A 665 -0.46 21.76 -7.88
CA ASN A 665 0.21 22.17 -6.65
C ASN A 665 -0.81 22.82 -5.71
N ARG A 666 -1.16 22.09 -4.66
CA ARG A 666 -2.16 22.53 -3.69
C ARG A 666 -1.70 23.73 -2.86
N LEU A 667 -0.38 23.87 -2.64
CA LEU A 667 0.17 24.96 -1.85
C LEU A 667 0.01 26.31 -2.55
N THR A 668 0.20 26.32 -3.88
CA THR A 668 0.05 27.53 -4.71
C THR A 668 -1.35 27.67 -5.30
N GLY A 669 -2.18 26.61 -5.22
CA GLY A 669 -3.52 26.57 -5.83
C GLY A 669 -3.45 26.56 -7.37
N THR A 670 -2.40 25.97 -7.95
CA THR A 670 -2.18 25.91 -9.40
C THR A 670 -2.41 24.50 -9.94
N ALA A 671 -2.95 24.41 -11.13
CA ALA A 671 -3.07 23.18 -11.88
C ALA A 671 -2.74 23.41 -13.37
N THR A 672 -2.05 22.49 -13.99
CA THR A 672 -1.67 22.54 -15.40
C THR A 672 -2.12 21.29 -16.12
N LEU A 673 -2.92 21.45 -17.16
CA LEU A 673 -3.28 20.41 -18.11
C LEU A 673 -2.25 20.43 -19.25
N GLN A 674 -1.71 19.28 -19.60
CA GLN A 674 -0.70 19.14 -20.65
C GLN A 674 -1.13 18.09 -21.67
N SER A 675 -0.93 18.38 -22.96
CA SER A 675 -1.08 17.42 -24.05
C SER A 675 0.10 16.45 -24.13
N HIS A 676 -0.04 15.40 -24.90
CA HIS A 676 1.08 14.51 -25.21
C HIS A 676 2.12 15.21 -26.11
N ARG A 677 3.38 14.84 -25.98
CA ARG A 677 4.48 15.43 -26.78
C ARG A 677 4.31 15.24 -28.30
N SER A 678 3.69 14.15 -28.71
CA SER A 678 3.38 13.87 -30.13
C SER A 678 2.33 14.81 -30.74
N GLY A 679 1.68 15.68 -29.94
CA GLY A 679 0.70 16.65 -30.43
C GLY A 679 -0.66 16.08 -30.82
N THR A 680 -0.86 14.76 -30.79
CA THR A 680 -2.11 14.10 -31.22
C THR A 680 -3.27 14.32 -30.28
N ILE A 681 -3.02 14.59 -29.01
CA ILE A 681 -4.06 14.82 -27.99
C ILE A 681 -3.89 16.23 -27.45
N LYS A 682 -4.76 17.15 -27.85
CA LYS A 682 -4.86 18.49 -27.25
C LYS A 682 -5.57 18.36 -25.89
N CYS A 683 -5.11 19.08 -24.87
CA CYS A 683 -5.91 19.17 -23.65
C CYS A 683 -7.13 20.07 -23.87
N ALA A 684 -8.23 19.76 -23.20
CA ALA A 684 -9.49 20.48 -23.36
C ALA A 684 -10.25 20.59 -22.03
N ILE A 685 -10.95 21.68 -21.86
CA ILE A 685 -11.93 21.92 -20.79
C ILE A 685 -13.28 22.12 -21.44
N TYR A 686 -14.29 21.42 -20.97
CA TYR A 686 -15.67 21.48 -21.43
C TYR A 686 -16.58 21.94 -20.29
N GLN A 687 -17.50 22.82 -20.58
CA GLN A 687 -18.60 23.21 -19.69
C GLN A 687 -19.93 23.24 -20.48
N GLY A 688 -20.65 22.12 -20.43
CA GLY A 688 -21.74 21.88 -21.35
C GLY A 688 -21.23 21.74 -22.79
N ALA A 689 -21.74 22.59 -23.70
CA ALA A 689 -21.28 22.66 -25.09
C ALA A 689 -20.04 23.57 -25.29
N ASP A 690 -19.68 24.37 -24.29
CA ASP A 690 -18.54 25.26 -24.31
C ASP A 690 -17.25 24.49 -24.11
N TRP A 691 -16.20 24.88 -24.81
CA TRP A 691 -14.93 24.23 -24.67
C TRP A 691 -13.75 25.19 -24.92
N LEU A 692 -12.65 24.88 -24.20
CA LEU A 692 -11.34 25.51 -24.38
C LEU A 692 -10.34 24.39 -24.64
N LYS A 693 -9.55 24.51 -25.73
CA LYS A 693 -8.52 23.57 -26.12
C LYS A 693 -7.16 24.24 -26.26
N GLY A 694 -6.10 23.53 -25.94
CA GLY A 694 -4.75 24.02 -26.13
C GLY A 694 -3.72 22.90 -25.93
N ARG A 695 -2.45 23.23 -26.17
CA ARG A 695 -1.34 22.29 -25.89
C ARG A 695 -1.08 22.20 -24.38
N THR A 696 -1.24 23.34 -23.70
CA THR A 696 -1.11 23.48 -22.25
C THR A 696 -2.20 24.43 -21.78
N ILE A 697 -2.87 24.11 -20.67
CA ILE A 697 -3.83 24.98 -20.00
C ILE A 697 -3.43 25.09 -18.54
N GLU A 698 -3.11 26.29 -18.09
CA GLU A 698 -2.73 26.61 -16.72
C GLU A 698 -3.91 27.21 -15.97
N LEU A 699 -4.22 26.66 -14.81
CA LEU A 699 -5.30 27.07 -13.95
C LEU A 699 -4.74 27.56 -12.62
N GLN A 700 -5.19 28.71 -12.15
CA GLN A 700 -4.76 29.27 -10.87
C GLN A 700 -5.98 29.62 -10.00
N ARG A 701 -5.84 29.39 -8.68
CA ARG A 701 -6.82 29.76 -7.66
C ARG A 701 -8.25 29.32 -8.01
N ASN A 702 -8.48 28.02 -8.11
CA ASN A 702 -9.81 27.47 -8.35
C ASN A 702 -10.49 28.06 -9.60
N LEU A 703 -9.80 28.07 -10.74
CA LEU A 703 -10.27 28.56 -12.01
C LEU A 703 -10.45 30.09 -12.10
N GLN A 704 -9.99 30.86 -11.14
CA GLN A 704 -10.09 32.32 -11.21
C GLN A 704 -9.20 32.93 -12.29
N GLN A 705 -8.13 32.23 -12.66
CA GLN A 705 -7.26 32.61 -13.76
C GLN A 705 -6.95 31.38 -14.62
N VAL A 706 -7.14 31.51 -15.93
CA VAL A 706 -6.84 30.49 -16.93
C VAL A 706 -5.88 31.07 -17.93
N THR A 707 -4.75 30.38 -18.16
CA THR A 707 -3.75 30.76 -19.16
C THR A 707 -3.54 29.59 -20.13
N VAL A 708 -3.54 29.88 -21.41
CA VAL A 708 -3.12 28.94 -22.46
C VAL A 708 -1.87 29.51 -23.09
N PRO A 709 -0.68 29.11 -22.64
CA PRO A 709 0.59 29.48 -23.27
C PRO A 709 0.77 28.74 -24.59
N GLY A 710 0.81 29.46 -25.70
CA GLY A 710 0.83 28.89 -27.03
C GLY A 710 -0.54 28.89 -27.71
N GLY A 711 -0.61 28.24 -28.88
CA GLY A 711 -1.83 28.14 -29.66
C GLY A 711 -2.96 27.38 -28.95
N GLY A 712 -4.19 27.85 -29.16
CA GLY A 712 -5.38 27.25 -28.61
C GLY A 712 -6.64 27.57 -29.37
N GLU A 713 -7.73 27.01 -28.92
CA GLU A 713 -9.06 27.16 -29.48
C GLU A 713 -10.09 27.31 -28.37
N LEU A 714 -11.07 28.14 -28.54
CA LEU A 714 -12.20 28.37 -27.62
C LEU A 714 -13.50 28.30 -28.40
N SER A 715 -14.52 27.63 -27.91
CA SER A 715 -15.87 27.67 -28.47
C SER A 715 -16.88 28.04 -27.40
N MET A 716 -17.73 28.98 -27.71
CA MET A 716 -18.80 29.42 -26.81
C MET A 716 -20.09 29.61 -27.62
N PRO A 717 -21.30 29.47 -27.04
CA PRO A 717 -22.54 29.77 -27.73
C PRO A 717 -22.64 31.28 -27.98
N GLU A 718 -23.22 31.61 -29.09
CA GLU A 718 -23.54 33.01 -29.41
C GLU A 718 -24.61 33.55 -28.48
N ALA A 719 -25.64 32.74 -28.19
CA ALA A 719 -26.71 33.09 -27.25
C ALA A 719 -27.13 31.82 -26.44
N SER A 720 -28.17 31.88 -25.70
CA SER A 720 -28.49 30.98 -24.61
C SER A 720 -29.18 29.66 -24.90
N LYS A 721 -29.48 29.32 -26.14
CA LYS A 721 -30.19 28.08 -26.52
C LYS A 721 -29.23 27.07 -27.16
N SER A 722 -29.39 25.80 -26.83
CA SER A 722 -28.46 24.72 -27.21
C SER A 722 -28.33 24.43 -28.72
N ALA A 723 -29.19 25.04 -29.54
CA ALA A 723 -29.18 24.89 -30.99
C ALA A 723 -28.67 26.13 -31.75
N GLU A 724 -28.12 27.10 -31.01
CA GLU A 724 -27.67 28.36 -31.58
C GLU A 724 -26.27 28.28 -32.17
N PRO A 725 -25.94 29.18 -33.14
CA PRO A 725 -24.60 29.25 -33.70
C PRO A 725 -23.55 29.52 -32.63
N ARG A 726 -22.38 29.02 -32.82
CA ARG A 726 -21.26 29.11 -31.89
C ARG A 726 -20.18 30.02 -32.40
N VAL A 727 -19.59 30.77 -31.52
CA VAL A 727 -18.37 31.52 -31.79
C VAL A 727 -17.16 30.65 -31.43
N GLU A 728 -16.36 30.37 -32.45
CA GLU A 728 -15.09 29.66 -32.31
C GLU A 728 -13.93 30.62 -32.49
N VAL A 729 -13.03 30.64 -31.55
CA VAL A 729 -11.85 31.52 -31.56
C VAL A 729 -10.60 30.67 -31.49
N SER A 730 -9.71 30.84 -32.42
CA SER A 730 -8.37 30.23 -32.43
C SER A 730 -7.29 31.28 -32.33
N TRP A 731 -6.18 30.97 -31.72
CA TRP A 731 -5.00 31.81 -31.62
C TRP A 731 -3.72 30.97 -31.63
N ASN A 732 -2.59 31.56 -31.94
CA ASN A 732 -1.31 30.85 -32.02
C ASN A 732 -0.27 31.18 -30.93
N THR A 733 -0.44 32.23 -30.14
CA THR A 733 0.56 32.68 -29.19
C THR A 733 0.12 32.48 -27.73
N ARG A 734 -0.93 33.17 -27.25
CA ARG A 734 -1.34 33.10 -25.85
C ARG A 734 -2.78 33.51 -25.65
N MET A 735 -3.44 32.86 -24.68
CA MET A 735 -4.69 33.36 -24.11
C MET A 735 -4.56 33.42 -22.57
N GLN A 736 -5.08 34.49 -21.98
CA GLN A 736 -5.18 34.66 -20.54
C GLN A 736 -6.59 35.14 -20.17
N TYR A 737 -7.28 34.36 -19.34
CA TYR A 737 -8.59 34.70 -18.82
C TYR A 737 -8.52 34.98 -17.32
N SER A 738 -9.23 36.00 -16.83
CA SER A 738 -9.39 36.33 -15.42
C SER A 738 -10.88 36.37 -15.06
N ALA A 739 -11.31 35.50 -14.14
CA ALA A 739 -12.68 35.48 -13.65
C ALA A 739 -13.02 36.75 -12.81
N LYS A 740 -12.00 37.35 -12.15
CA LYS A 740 -12.18 38.58 -11.35
C LYS A 740 -12.59 39.75 -12.23
N THR A 741 -11.92 39.97 -13.36
CA THR A 741 -12.20 41.02 -14.32
C THR A 741 -13.15 40.59 -15.42
N ARG A 742 -13.41 39.27 -15.55
CA ARG A 742 -14.20 38.65 -16.62
C ARG A 742 -13.66 38.99 -18.02
N GLN A 743 -12.37 39.00 -18.14
CA GLN A 743 -11.66 39.32 -19.37
C GLN A 743 -10.84 38.17 -19.88
N ALA A 744 -10.86 37.98 -21.20
CA ALA A 744 -9.90 37.13 -21.90
C ALA A 744 -9.03 38.00 -22.82
N ILE A 745 -7.73 37.88 -22.68
CA ILE A 745 -6.73 38.55 -23.52
C ILE A 745 -6.12 37.45 -24.41
N LEU A 746 -6.23 37.65 -25.72
CA LEU A 746 -5.65 36.73 -26.70
C LEU A 746 -4.60 37.51 -27.49
N THR A 747 -3.52 36.84 -27.89
CA THR A 747 -2.42 37.38 -28.64
C THR A 747 -1.92 36.38 -29.69
N GLY A 748 -1.40 36.93 -30.80
CA GLY A 748 -0.91 36.18 -31.94
C GLY A 748 -1.93 36.22 -33.09
N HIS A 749 -1.82 35.32 -34.04
CA HIS A 749 -2.77 35.24 -35.13
C HIS A 749 -4.11 34.69 -34.66
N ILE A 750 -5.05 35.57 -34.34
CA ILE A 750 -6.36 35.23 -33.79
C ILE A 750 -7.39 35.18 -34.89
N ILE A 751 -8.18 34.10 -34.95
CA ILE A 751 -9.28 33.93 -35.87
C ILE A 751 -10.53 33.61 -35.07
N ALA A 752 -11.51 34.51 -35.05
CA ALA A 752 -12.82 34.26 -34.47
C ALA A 752 -13.80 33.97 -35.61
N GLN A 753 -14.59 32.91 -35.53
CA GLN A 753 -15.53 32.46 -36.58
C GLN A 753 -16.89 32.15 -35.92
N LEU A 754 -17.94 32.46 -36.69
CA LEU A 754 -19.29 32.00 -36.35
C LEU A 754 -19.53 30.64 -37.00
N ALA A 755 -19.64 29.61 -36.18
CA ALA A 755 -19.87 28.23 -36.57
C ALA A 755 -21.32 27.81 -36.33
N GLY A 756 -21.85 26.90 -37.16
CA GLY A 756 -23.18 26.31 -36.99
C GLY A 756 -24.30 26.94 -37.76
N ARG A 757 -24.05 28.01 -38.52
CA ARG A 757 -24.95 28.54 -39.56
C ARG A 757 -24.50 28.13 -40.93
N SER A 758 -25.34 27.44 -41.67
CA SER A 758 -25.03 27.06 -43.06
C SER A 758 -25.26 28.22 -44.06
N ASP A 759 -26.01 29.21 -43.65
CA ASP A 759 -26.42 30.38 -44.41
C ASP A 759 -25.54 31.63 -44.19
N GLN A 760 -24.64 31.58 -43.20
CA GLN A 760 -23.76 32.70 -42.88
C GLN A 760 -22.37 32.24 -42.41
N HIS A 761 -21.32 32.84 -42.95
CA HIS A 761 -19.93 32.62 -42.57
C HIS A 761 -19.30 33.96 -42.16
N SER A 762 -19.11 34.15 -40.85
CA SER A 762 -18.50 35.35 -40.32
C SER A 762 -17.15 35.00 -39.68
N SER A 763 -16.14 35.80 -39.91
CA SER A 763 -14.82 35.66 -39.32
C SER A 763 -14.20 37.01 -39.01
N LEU A 764 -13.44 37.06 -37.91
CA LEU A 764 -12.65 38.20 -37.46
C LEU A 764 -11.22 37.73 -37.22
N THR A 765 -10.27 38.33 -37.92
CA THR A 765 -8.83 38.05 -37.75
C THR A 765 -8.15 39.25 -37.10
N ALA A 766 -7.32 39.04 -36.07
CA ALA A 766 -6.57 40.12 -35.43
C ALA A 766 -5.28 39.62 -34.78
N PRO A 767 -4.24 40.47 -34.66
CA PRO A 767 -3.03 40.15 -33.88
C PRO A 767 -3.27 40.07 -32.35
N ALA A 768 -4.19 40.87 -31.82
CA ALA A 768 -4.57 40.90 -30.42
C ALA A 768 -6.09 41.08 -30.27
N MET A 769 -6.65 40.45 -29.23
CA MET A 769 -8.06 40.53 -28.93
C MET A 769 -8.30 40.55 -27.41
N LEU A 770 -9.12 41.46 -26.96
CA LEU A 770 -9.63 41.56 -25.59
C LEU A 770 -11.12 41.28 -25.61
N ILE A 771 -11.55 40.29 -24.86
CA ILE A 771 -12.94 39.88 -24.74
C ILE A 771 -13.41 40.13 -23.32
N HIS A 772 -14.48 40.88 -23.14
CA HIS A 772 -15.16 41.06 -21.88
C HIS A 772 -16.44 40.23 -21.83
N PHE A 773 -16.64 39.54 -20.72
CA PHE A 773 -17.80 38.70 -20.49
C PHE A 773 -18.73 39.31 -19.45
N ARG A 774 -20.02 38.98 -19.54
CA ARG A 774 -21.01 39.25 -18.50
C ARG A 774 -21.76 38.01 -18.11
N HIS A 775 -22.29 37.97 -16.92
CA HIS A 775 -23.18 36.87 -16.52
C HIS A 775 -24.57 37.08 -17.11
N ARG A 776 -25.23 35.98 -17.43
CA ARG A 776 -26.64 36.01 -17.79
C ARG A 776 -27.49 36.29 -16.55
N LYS A 777 -28.56 37.10 -16.68
CA LYS A 777 -29.47 37.42 -15.55
C LYS A 777 -30.14 36.16 -14.97
N THR A 778 -30.48 35.16 -15.82
CA THR A 778 -31.19 33.93 -15.45
C THR A 778 -30.28 32.77 -15.10
N ASP A 779 -28.99 32.84 -15.47
CA ASP A 779 -27.99 31.79 -15.19
C ASP A 779 -26.65 32.47 -14.92
N ARG A 780 -26.31 32.64 -13.66
CA ARG A 780 -25.07 33.28 -13.22
C ARG A 780 -23.79 32.55 -13.67
N ASN A 781 -23.90 31.32 -14.13
CA ASN A 781 -22.77 30.51 -14.58
C ASN A 781 -22.59 30.56 -16.10
N ALA A 782 -23.57 31.10 -16.85
CA ALA A 782 -23.40 31.28 -18.28
C ALA A 782 -22.74 32.64 -18.57
N MET A 783 -21.59 32.57 -19.23
CA MET A 783 -20.87 33.75 -19.70
C MET A 783 -21.33 34.11 -21.10
N LEU A 784 -21.73 35.38 -21.27
CA LEU A 784 -22.09 35.95 -22.56
C LEU A 784 -21.05 36.99 -22.96
N LEU A 785 -20.82 37.19 -24.24
CA LEU A 785 -20.03 38.31 -24.74
C LEU A 785 -20.64 39.62 -24.32
N ALA A 786 -19.85 40.49 -23.69
CA ALA A 786 -20.24 41.88 -23.39
C ALA A 786 -19.57 42.83 -24.35
N GLN A 787 -18.26 42.72 -24.55
CA GLN A 787 -17.49 43.55 -25.42
C GLN A 787 -16.34 42.78 -26.04
N LEU A 788 -15.98 43.09 -27.28
CA LEU A 788 -14.85 42.57 -27.95
C LEU A 788 -14.02 43.75 -28.52
N ILE A 789 -12.72 43.70 -28.29
CA ILE A 789 -11.77 44.68 -28.84
C ILE A 789 -10.71 43.91 -29.56
N ALA A 790 -10.68 44.04 -30.88
CA ALA A 790 -9.63 43.51 -31.74
C ALA A 790 -8.67 44.63 -32.13
N SER A 791 -7.37 44.37 -32.04
CA SER A 791 -6.35 45.38 -32.33
C SER A 791 -5.11 44.77 -33.02
N GLY A 792 -4.50 45.57 -33.87
CA GLY A 792 -3.23 45.32 -34.50
C GLY A 792 -2.29 46.54 -34.38
N PRO A 793 -1.14 46.53 -35.03
CA PRO A 793 -0.26 47.68 -35.16
C PRO A 793 -1.02 48.87 -35.78
N ALA A 794 -0.73 50.07 -35.27
CA ALA A 794 -1.45 51.27 -35.68
C ALA A 794 -1.25 51.65 -37.15
N ASP A 795 -0.14 51.26 -37.69
CA ASP A 795 0.30 51.55 -39.08
C ASP A 795 -0.17 50.52 -40.10
N HIS A 796 -0.83 49.43 -39.65
CA HIS A 796 -1.29 48.36 -40.50
C HIS A 796 -2.74 48.03 -40.27
N HIS A 797 -3.53 47.81 -41.33
CA HIS A 797 -4.90 47.31 -41.26
C HIS A 797 -4.92 45.80 -40.93
N ALA A 798 -4.33 45.42 -39.81
CA ALA A 798 -4.14 44.02 -39.41
C ALA A 798 -5.40 43.37 -38.81
N VAL A 799 -6.44 44.12 -38.52
CA VAL A 799 -7.74 43.58 -38.09
C VAL A 799 -8.63 43.45 -39.33
N VAL A 800 -9.02 42.23 -39.64
CA VAL A 800 -9.80 41.88 -40.82
C VAL A 800 -11.09 41.19 -40.41
N ALA A 801 -12.24 41.82 -40.63
CA ALA A 801 -13.53 41.20 -40.46
C ALA A 801 -14.10 40.80 -41.83
N ARG A 802 -14.65 39.59 -41.92
CA ARG A 802 -15.31 39.06 -43.11
C ARG A 802 -16.65 38.47 -42.71
N ASP A 803 -17.65 38.75 -43.57
CA ASP A 803 -18.96 38.15 -43.43
C ASP A 803 -19.48 37.77 -44.83
N ALA A 804 -20.09 36.60 -44.91
CA ALA A 804 -20.69 36.12 -46.18
C ALA A 804 -22.02 35.42 -45.88
N SER A 805 -23.06 35.80 -46.58
CA SER A 805 -24.35 35.11 -46.47
C SER A 805 -24.64 34.30 -47.76
N TYR A 806 -25.30 33.17 -47.57
CA TYR A 806 -25.63 32.23 -48.64
C TYR A 806 -27.14 31.99 -48.69
N SER A 807 -27.65 31.65 -49.87
CA SER A 807 -29.01 31.15 -50.00
C SER A 807 -29.15 29.75 -49.40
N LYS A 808 -30.38 29.27 -49.24
CA LYS A 808 -30.65 27.88 -48.82
C LYS A 808 -30.04 26.82 -49.73
N THR A 809 -29.72 27.19 -50.97
CA THR A 809 -29.10 26.35 -51.98
C THR A 809 -27.56 26.52 -52.05
N GLY A 810 -26.97 27.24 -51.08
CA GLY A 810 -25.52 27.44 -51.02
C GLY A 810 -24.92 28.50 -51.96
N VAL A 811 -25.77 29.31 -52.64
CA VAL A 811 -25.29 30.38 -53.52
C VAL A 811 -24.97 31.62 -52.72
N LEU A 812 -23.79 32.21 -52.92
CA LEU A 812 -23.36 33.45 -52.31
C LEU A 812 -24.34 34.59 -52.57
N MET A 813 -24.85 35.20 -51.51
CA MET A 813 -25.82 36.29 -51.56
C MET A 813 -25.20 37.65 -51.28
N THR A 814 -24.41 37.73 -50.23
CA THR A 814 -23.68 38.98 -49.88
C THR A 814 -22.32 38.62 -49.31
N ARG A 815 -21.34 39.49 -49.48
CA ARG A 815 -20.00 39.36 -48.84
C ARG A 815 -19.54 40.73 -48.39
N MET A 816 -19.01 40.79 -47.19
CA MET A 816 -18.36 41.96 -46.57
C MET A 816 -16.91 41.62 -46.21
N ARG A 817 -16.04 42.60 -46.40
CA ARG A 817 -14.70 42.61 -45.86
C ARG A 817 -14.43 44.00 -45.30
N LEU A 818 -13.90 44.02 -44.09
CA LEU A 818 -13.54 45.22 -43.36
C LEU A 818 -12.10 45.06 -42.88
N ASP A 819 -11.24 46.00 -43.22
CA ASP A 819 -9.83 46.01 -42.84
C ASP A 819 -9.57 47.30 -42.03
N CYS A 820 -9.00 47.18 -40.79
CA CYS A 820 -8.69 48.30 -39.90
C CYS A 820 -7.56 47.95 -38.97
N SER A 821 -7.08 48.95 -38.20
CA SER A 821 -6.08 48.69 -37.12
C SER A 821 -6.72 48.30 -35.79
N LYS A 822 -7.95 48.76 -35.52
CA LYS A 822 -8.68 48.49 -34.26
C LYS A 822 -10.18 48.39 -34.48
N LEU A 823 -10.83 47.43 -33.87
CA LEU A 823 -12.27 47.21 -33.90
C LEU A 823 -12.77 46.98 -32.49
N GLU A 824 -13.79 47.71 -32.06
CA GLU A 824 -14.45 47.60 -30.78
C GLU A 824 -15.94 47.24 -31.03
N TYR A 825 -16.40 46.12 -30.45
CA TYR A 825 -17.79 45.69 -30.53
C TYR A 825 -18.39 45.56 -29.15
N ASN A 826 -19.46 46.31 -28.85
CA ASN A 826 -20.26 46.21 -27.65
C ASN A 826 -21.53 45.40 -27.98
N ALA A 827 -21.57 44.14 -27.50
CA ALA A 827 -22.71 43.24 -27.80
C ALA A 827 -23.97 43.66 -27.00
N VAL A 828 -23.87 44.40 -25.90
CA VAL A 828 -25.02 44.85 -25.12
C VAL A 828 -25.79 45.95 -25.83
N GLU A 829 -25.05 46.86 -26.39
CA GLU A 829 -25.60 48.05 -27.11
C GLU A 829 -25.83 47.71 -28.57
N GLY A 830 -25.19 46.72 -29.13
CA GLY A 830 -25.15 46.45 -30.56
C GLY A 830 -24.38 47.51 -31.31
N LEU A 831 -23.26 47.96 -30.70
CA LEU A 831 -22.44 49.06 -31.23
C LEU A 831 -21.09 48.53 -31.71
N LEU A 832 -20.81 48.78 -32.97
CA LEU A 832 -19.51 48.57 -33.56
C LEU A 832 -18.80 49.88 -33.74
N LYS A 833 -17.59 50.00 -33.21
CA LYS A 833 -16.75 51.20 -33.31
C LYS A 833 -15.39 50.87 -33.86
N ILE A 834 -14.94 51.61 -34.85
CA ILE A 834 -13.59 51.58 -35.38
C ILE A 834 -13.00 52.99 -35.18
N PRO A 835 -12.16 53.11 -34.11
CA PRO A 835 -11.64 54.46 -33.72
C PRO A 835 -10.36 54.86 -34.49
N ALA A 836 -10.19 54.38 -35.70
CA ALA A 836 -9.04 54.63 -36.56
C ALA A 836 -9.44 54.50 -38.02
N ALA A 837 -8.47 54.83 -38.90
CA ALA A 837 -8.63 54.63 -40.34
C ALA A 837 -8.98 53.15 -40.68
N GLY A 838 -9.79 52.97 -41.72
CA GLY A 838 -10.19 51.64 -42.15
C GLY A 838 -10.80 51.67 -43.53
N GLU A 839 -10.98 50.48 -44.06
CA GLU A 839 -11.55 50.24 -45.38
C GLU A 839 -12.54 49.09 -45.29
N MET A 840 -13.64 49.22 -46.02
CA MET A 840 -14.71 48.21 -46.06
C MET A 840 -15.19 47.99 -47.50
N VAL A 841 -15.42 46.76 -47.88
CA VAL A 841 -16.06 46.40 -49.14
C VAL A 841 -17.32 45.59 -48.86
N LEU A 842 -18.41 46.00 -49.48
CA LEU A 842 -19.70 45.29 -49.43
C LEU A 842 -20.05 44.85 -50.84
N GLU A 843 -20.33 43.56 -51.01
CA GLU A 843 -20.69 42.94 -52.29
C GLU A 843 -22.09 42.33 -52.20
N ASP A 844 -22.96 42.67 -53.16
CA ASP A 844 -24.32 42.15 -53.27
C ASP A 844 -24.51 41.32 -54.55
N TYR A 845 -24.70 40.02 -54.37
CA TYR A 845 -24.89 39.03 -55.43
C TYR A 845 -26.32 38.49 -55.50
N ARG A 846 -27.25 39.04 -54.74
CA ARG A 846 -28.65 38.58 -54.71
C ARG A 846 -29.29 38.61 -56.10
N PRO A 847 -30.12 37.59 -56.47
CA PRO A 847 -30.78 37.56 -57.74
C PRO A 847 -31.76 38.77 -57.92
N ALA A 848 -31.73 39.41 -59.07
CA ALA A 848 -32.59 40.59 -59.37
C ALA A 848 -34.03 40.16 -59.54
N THR A 849 -34.90 40.83 -58.84
CA THR A 849 -36.38 40.58 -58.95
C THR A 849 -36.98 41.37 -60.12
N THR A 850 -36.33 42.41 -60.60
CA THR A 850 -36.70 43.23 -61.73
C THR A 850 -35.48 43.76 -62.50
N ALA A 851 -35.59 44.15 -63.71
CA ALA A 851 -34.46 44.71 -64.49
C ALA A 851 -33.87 45.96 -63.88
N SER A 852 -34.69 46.81 -63.22
CA SER A 852 -34.23 48.01 -62.52
C SER A 852 -33.44 47.62 -61.19
N ALA A 853 -33.83 46.53 -60.53
CA ALA A 853 -33.13 46.04 -59.38
C ALA A 853 -31.76 45.43 -59.75
N ALA A 854 -31.57 44.91 -60.93
CA ALA A 854 -30.27 44.40 -61.42
C ALA A 854 -29.25 45.50 -61.57
N GLN A 855 -29.66 46.73 -61.86
CA GLN A 855 -28.77 47.90 -62.02
C GLN A 855 -28.33 48.49 -60.65
N GLN A 856 -29.07 48.24 -59.59
CA GLN A 856 -28.75 48.68 -58.22
C GLN A 856 -27.83 47.69 -57.47
N ARG A 857 -27.48 46.58 -58.09
CA ARG A 857 -26.56 45.61 -57.55
C ARG A 857 -25.17 45.95 -57.92
N GLY A 858 -24.36 46.02 -56.91
CA GLY A 858 -23.01 46.41 -57.11
C GLY A 858 -22.17 46.15 -55.87
N GLN A 859 -21.02 46.61 -55.97
CA GLN A 859 -20.05 46.55 -54.92
C GLN A 859 -19.78 47.95 -54.42
N SER A 860 -19.85 48.10 -53.09
CA SER A 860 -19.58 49.35 -52.40
C SER A 860 -18.30 49.23 -51.60
N GLY A 861 -17.36 50.13 -51.85
CA GLY A 861 -16.15 50.29 -51.05
C GLY A 861 -16.24 51.58 -50.23
N PHE A 862 -15.78 51.51 -49.03
CA PHE A 862 -15.72 52.62 -48.12
C PHE A 862 -14.30 52.74 -47.52
N SER A 863 -13.72 53.91 -47.47
CA SER A 863 -12.57 54.22 -46.64
C SER A 863 -12.80 55.46 -45.83
N TRP A 864 -12.13 55.54 -44.67
CA TRP A 864 -12.23 56.66 -43.72
C TRP A 864 -10.90 56.80 -42.97
N ALA A 865 -10.55 57.97 -42.56
CA ALA A 865 -9.28 58.26 -41.90
C ALA A 865 -9.42 58.33 -40.36
N GLU A 866 -10.61 58.67 -39.80
CA GLU A 866 -10.75 58.83 -38.36
C GLU A 866 -11.54 57.73 -37.66
N SER A 867 -12.81 57.52 -38.03
CA SER A 867 -13.64 56.55 -37.37
C SER A 867 -14.84 56.05 -38.16
N LEU A 868 -15.25 54.80 -37.83
CA LEU A 868 -16.57 54.27 -38.20
C LEU A 868 -17.33 53.95 -36.89
N LEU A 869 -18.59 54.33 -36.80
CA LEU A 869 -19.52 53.98 -35.77
C LEU A 869 -20.78 53.36 -36.42
N TYR A 870 -21.08 52.08 -36.07
CA TYR A 870 -22.27 51.41 -36.56
C TYR A 870 -23.13 50.95 -35.38
N HIS A 871 -24.41 51.30 -35.44
CA HIS A 871 -25.39 50.97 -34.44
C HIS A 871 -26.38 49.95 -35.01
N ALA A 872 -26.16 48.65 -34.65
CA ALA A 872 -26.93 47.57 -35.23
C ALA A 872 -28.45 47.66 -34.98
N LYS A 873 -28.89 48.20 -33.83
CA LYS A 873 -30.33 48.36 -33.48
C LYS A 873 -31.06 49.37 -34.34
N THR A 874 -30.38 50.43 -34.74
CA THR A 874 -30.98 51.53 -35.52
C THR A 874 -30.60 51.52 -36.97
N GLY A 875 -29.60 50.66 -37.31
CA GLY A 875 -29.03 50.59 -38.67
C GLY A 875 -28.24 51.85 -39.05
N LEU A 876 -27.84 52.71 -38.10
CA LEU A 876 -27.08 53.93 -38.40
C LEU A 876 -25.60 53.62 -38.48
N VAL A 877 -24.96 54.08 -39.53
CA VAL A 877 -23.50 54.03 -39.78
C VAL A 877 -23.04 55.49 -39.90
N ASN A 878 -22.06 55.83 -39.07
CA ASN A 878 -21.37 57.14 -39.16
C ASN A 878 -19.89 56.88 -39.43
N LEU A 879 -19.40 57.47 -40.53
CA LEU A 879 -18.00 57.46 -40.98
C LEU A 879 -17.48 58.87 -40.89
N ARG A 880 -16.24 59.05 -40.38
CA ARG A 880 -15.59 60.36 -40.21
C ARG A 880 -14.14 60.35 -40.71
N GLY A 881 -13.73 61.53 -41.21
CA GLY A 881 -12.38 61.82 -41.70
C GLY A 881 -12.12 61.31 -43.11
N ASN A 882 -12.09 62.18 -44.09
CA ASN A 882 -11.83 61.92 -45.52
C ASN A 882 -12.53 60.63 -45.99
N VAL A 883 -13.83 60.62 -45.87
CA VAL A 883 -14.63 59.45 -46.22
C VAL A 883 -14.69 59.33 -47.75
N HIS A 884 -14.27 58.18 -48.27
CA HIS A 884 -14.42 57.86 -49.67
C HIS A 884 -15.37 56.69 -49.85
N LEU A 885 -16.38 56.87 -50.65
CA LEU A 885 -17.30 55.80 -51.06
C LEU A 885 -17.16 55.58 -52.53
N ILE A 886 -16.98 54.35 -52.94
CA ILE A 886 -16.95 53.89 -54.33
C ILE A 886 -18.05 52.87 -54.52
N PHE A 887 -18.98 53.12 -55.45
CA PHE A 887 -19.97 52.14 -55.90
C PHE A 887 -19.68 51.74 -57.30
N ARG A 888 -19.61 50.44 -57.55
CA ARG A 888 -19.37 49.91 -58.94
C ARG A 888 -20.39 48.81 -59.23
N PRO A 889 -21.23 48.96 -60.18
CA PRO A 889 -22.18 47.91 -60.59
C PRO A 889 -21.47 46.71 -61.18
N LEU A 890 -21.82 45.48 -60.75
CA LEU A 890 -21.48 44.20 -61.34
C LEU A 890 -19.93 43.88 -61.47
N LYS A 891 -19.03 44.62 -60.83
CA LYS A 891 -17.59 44.36 -60.88
C LYS A 891 -17.03 44.26 -59.44
N PRO A 892 -16.15 43.31 -59.13
CA PRO A 892 -15.55 43.21 -57.81
C PRO A 892 -14.64 44.37 -57.51
N LEU A 893 -14.68 44.82 -56.25
CA LEU A 893 -13.74 45.76 -55.65
C LEU A 893 -12.72 44.96 -54.88
N THR A 894 -11.51 45.41 -54.84
CA THR A 894 -10.39 44.83 -54.09
C THR A 894 -9.87 45.85 -53.07
N LEU A 895 -9.41 45.42 -51.94
CA LEU A 895 -8.68 46.28 -50.99
C LEU A 895 -7.17 46.20 -51.24
N PRO A 896 -6.40 47.29 -51.12
CA PRO A 896 -6.85 48.64 -50.74
C PRO A 896 -7.67 49.32 -51.89
N LEU A 897 -8.60 50.19 -51.51
CA LEU A 897 -9.52 50.85 -52.41
C LEU A 897 -8.81 51.85 -53.38
N GLU A 898 -7.69 52.41 -52.96
CA GLU A 898 -6.90 53.35 -53.74
C GLU A 898 -6.44 52.76 -55.11
N ALA A 899 -6.17 51.47 -55.12
CA ALA A 899 -5.81 50.75 -56.34
C ALA A 899 -6.96 50.63 -57.36
N SER A 900 -8.20 50.80 -56.91
CA SER A 900 -9.42 50.65 -57.75
C SER A 900 -9.88 51.95 -58.40
N GLY A 901 -9.31 53.10 -58.10
CA GLY A 901 -9.76 54.43 -58.48
C GLY A 901 -9.27 54.93 -59.91
N THR A 902 -8.36 54.25 -60.57
CA THR A 902 -7.65 54.76 -61.75
C THR A 902 -8.40 54.79 -63.05
N HIS A 903 -9.68 54.39 -63.11
CA HIS A 903 -10.48 54.39 -64.36
C HIS A 903 -11.82 55.19 -64.26
N ALA A 904 -11.81 56.29 -63.46
CA ALA A 904 -12.99 57.15 -63.26
C ALA A 904 -13.47 57.91 -64.55
N ASN A 905 -12.73 57.93 -65.62
CA ASN A 905 -13.01 58.71 -66.81
C ASN A 905 -13.80 57.99 -67.89
N ASN A 906 -14.31 56.76 -67.61
CA ASN A 906 -15.15 56.05 -68.55
C ASN A 906 -16.61 56.39 -68.29
N PRO A 907 -17.33 57.19 -69.21
CA PRO A 907 -18.67 57.59 -68.90
C PRO A 907 -19.68 56.46 -68.81
N ASN A 908 -19.37 55.27 -69.33
CA ASN A 908 -20.24 54.11 -69.29
C ASN A 908 -19.99 53.14 -68.09
N SER A 909 -19.17 53.51 -67.19
CA SER A 909 -18.77 52.58 -66.15
C SER A 909 -19.81 52.41 -65.05
N GLY A 910 -20.83 53.26 -64.95
CA GLY A 910 -21.80 53.28 -63.84
C GLY A 910 -21.15 53.51 -62.48
N LEU A 911 -19.89 54.02 -62.45
CA LEU A 911 -19.11 54.25 -61.20
C LEU A 911 -19.68 55.45 -60.46
N VAL A 912 -19.95 55.33 -59.22
CA VAL A 912 -20.31 56.43 -58.28
C VAL A 912 -19.21 56.61 -57.33
N LEU A 913 -18.69 57.83 -57.13
CA LEU A 913 -17.68 58.22 -56.20
C LEU A 913 -18.29 59.30 -55.23
N LEU A 914 -18.16 59.14 -54.01
CA LEU A 914 -18.54 60.14 -52.97
C LEU A 914 -17.37 60.37 -52.01
N ASN A 915 -16.87 61.60 -51.99
CA ASN A 915 -15.90 62.07 -51.00
C ASN A 915 -16.63 62.96 -50.01
N ALA A 916 -16.37 62.82 -48.69
CA ALA A 916 -16.99 63.65 -47.68
C ALA A 916 -16.12 63.70 -46.41
N ASP A 917 -16.31 64.72 -45.60
CA ASP A 917 -15.66 64.78 -44.28
C ASP A 917 -16.37 63.84 -43.26
N GLU A 918 -17.69 63.72 -43.41
CA GLU A 918 -18.52 62.85 -42.58
C GLU A 918 -19.65 62.26 -43.44
N LEU A 919 -19.90 60.96 -43.21
CA LEU A 919 -20.99 60.24 -43.90
C LEU A 919 -21.86 59.53 -42.87
N LEU A 920 -23.14 59.90 -42.83
CA LEU A 920 -24.15 59.20 -42.04
C LEU A 920 -25.06 58.38 -42.99
N ALA A 921 -24.94 57.03 -42.90
CA ALA A 921 -25.79 56.11 -43.67
C ALA A 921 -26.82 55.46 -42.78
N LYS A 922 -28.02 55.26 -43.26
CA LYS A 922 -29.05 54.47 -42.64
C LYS A 922 -29.31 53.18 -43.43
N LEU A 923 -29.14 52.08 -42.73
CA LEU A 923 -29.36 50.76 -43.29
C LEU A 923 -30.67 50.17 -42.79
N ASN A 924 -31.50 49.62 -43.65
CA ASN A 924 -32.70 48.86 -43.28
C ASN A 924 -32.41 47.36 -43.29
N HIS A 925 -32.70 46.68 -42.19
CA HIS A 925 -32.67 45.21 -42.14
C HIS A 925 -33.95 44.68 -42.74
N THR A 926 -33.87 44.00 -43.86
CA THR A 926 -35.01 43.33 -44.54
C THR A 926 -35.07 41.87 -44.07
N GLY A 927 -35.44 41.59 -42.83
CA GLY A 927 -35.61 40.22 -42.32
C GLY A 927 -35.82 40.14 -40.83
N THR A 928 -36.51 39.10 -40.35
CA THR A 928 -36.83 38.80 -38.94
C THR A 928 -35.63 38.42 -38.07
N ALA A 929 -34.39 38.64 -38.54
CA ALA A 929 -33.17 38.13 -37.91
C ALA A 929 -32.58 39.00 -36.79
N ALA A 930 -33.29 40.04 -36.32
CA ALA A 930 -32.74 40.95 -35.30
C ALA A 930 -32.77 40.41 -33.84
N LYS A 931 -32.81 39.08 -33.63
CA LYS A 931 -32.96 38.51 -32.24
C LYS A 931 -31.79 37.81 -31.61
N SER A 932 -30.64 37.65 -32.24
CA SER A 932 -29.53 36.91 -31.63
C SER A 932 -28.15 37.46 -31.90
N GLY A 933 -27.56 37.94 -30.94
CA GLY A 933 -26.24 38.02 -30.22
C GLY A 933 -25.01 38.39 -30.93
N VAL A 934 -24.21 37.97 -31.66
CA VAL A 934 -22.87 38.38 -32.14
C VAL A 934 -22.82 38.58 -33.66
N ASP A 935 -23.94 38.81 -34.26
CA ASP A 935 -24.01 39.40 -35.62
C ASP A 935 -23.34 40.80 -35.52
N LEU A 936 -22.20 40.99 -36.17
CA LEU A 936 -21.60 42.33 -36.33
C LEU A 936 -22.59 43.30 -36.98
N GLY A 937 -23.83 42.83 -37.22
CA GLY A 937 -24.99 43.60 -37.69
C GLY A 937 -24.86 44.04 -39.15
N MET A 938 -23.80 43.70 -39.82
CA MET A 938 -23.52 44.11 -41.21
C MET A 938 -23.75 42.99 -42.21
N GLY A 939 -23.97 41.74 -41.77
CA GLY A 939 -24.07 40.56 -42.61
C GLY A 939 -25.46 40.07 -42.98
N GLY A 940 -26.51 40.70 -42.52
CA GLY A 940 -27.86 40.37 -42.97
C GLY A 940 -28.23 41.06 -44.30
N PRO A 941 -29.43 40.80 -44.83
CA PRO A 941 -29.93 41.50 -46.02
C PRO A 941 -30.21 42.98 -45.68
N THR A 942 -29.16 43.77 -45.54
CA THR A 942 -29.21 45.17 -45.28
C THR A 942 -29.37 45.93 -46.59
N ARG A 943 -30.29 46.87 -46.65
CA ARG A 943 -30.42 47.82 -47.76
C ARG A 943 -30.07 49.22 -47.28
N LEU A 944 -29.31 49.92 -48.07
CA LEU A 944 -29.09 51.34 -47.86
C LEU A 944 -30.46 52.06 -48.03
N GLN A 945 -30.85 52.78 -46.94
CA GLN A 945 -32.07 53.62 -46.98
C GLN A 945 -31.77 55.05 -47.38
N SER A 946 -30.79 55.64 -46.75
CA SER A 946 -30.39 57.00 -47.00
C SER A 946 -28.91 57.27 -46.65
N VAL A 947 -28.32 58.23 -47.25
CA VAL A 947 -26.99 58.76 -46.96
C VAL A 947 -27.10 60.24 -46.78
N THR A 948 -26.51 60.78 -45.66
CA THR A 948 -26.22 62.21 -45.47
C THR A 948 -24.72 62.34 -45.43
N ALA A 949 -24.16 63.22 -46.26
CA ALA A 949 -22.74 63.47 -46.32
C ALA A 949 -22.45 64.95 -46.15
N ASN A 950 -21.48 65.28 -45.28
CA ASN A 950 -21.06 66.65 -44.99
C ASN A 950 -19.80 66.94 -45.79
N ASN A 951 -19.72 68.18 -46.39
CA ASN A 951 -18.64 68.65 -47.27
C ASN A 951 -18.41 67.61 -48.37
N ALA A 952 -19.45 67.35 -49.11
CA ALA A 952 -19.57 66.22 -50.01
C ALA A 952 -19.26 66.56 -51.50
N LEU A 953 -18.47 65.67 -52.12
CA LEU A 953 -18.24 65.66 -53.54
C LEU A 953 -18.75 64.35 -54.15
N LEU A 954 -19.91 64.37 -54.79
CA LEU A 954 -20.46 63.19 -55.51
C LEU A 954 -20.10 63.29 -57.00
N GLN A 955 -19.54 62.19 -57.52
CA GLN A 955 -19.27 62.03 -58.91
C GLN A 955 -19.99 60.78 -59.48
N VAL A 956 -20.75 60.95 -60.53
CA VAL A 956 -21.46 59.86 -61.24
C VAL A 956 -21.11 60.02 -62.72
N GLY A 957 -20.30 59.10 -63.22
CA GLY A 957 -19.77 59.26 -64.60
C GLY A 957 -18.92 60.54 -64.74
N THR A 958 -19.32 61.38 -65.66
CA THR A 958 -18.63 62.69 -65.95
C THR A 958 -19.14 63.85 -65.08
N VAL A 959 -20.29 63.65 -64.39
CA VAL A 959 -20.97 64.72 -63.64
C VAL A 959 -20.49 64.68 -62.13
N LYS A 960 -20.14 65.87 -61.65
CA LYS A 960 -19.72 66.16 -60.30
C LYS A 960 -20.69 67.06 -59.58
N LEU A 961 -21.03 66.74 -58.35
CA LEU A 961 -21.91 67.53 -57.44
C LEU A 961 -21.20 67.76 -56.14
N ALA A 962 -20.80 69.03 -55.89
CA ALA A 962 -20.17 69.41 -54.61
C ALA A 962 -21.17 70.20 -53.74
N ALA A 963 -21.24 69.92 -52.45
CA ALA A 963 -22.15 70.53 -51.55
C ALA A 963 -21.65 70.48 -50.09
N ASP A 964 -22.03 71.46 -49.25
CA ASP A 964 -21.75 71.37 -47.85
C ASP A 964 -22.49 70.19 -47.17
N MET A 965 -23.69 69.88 -47.62
CA MET A 965 -24.50 68.75 -47.20
C MET A 965 -25.16 68.05 -48.44
N LEU A 966 -25.00 66.73 -48.53
CA LEU A 966 -25.66 65.91 -49.54
C LEU A 966 -26.55 64.91 -48.86
N ASN A 967 -27.81 64.87 -49.24
CA ASN A 967 -28.74 63.83 -48.82
C ASN A 967 -29.10 62.97 -49.99
N PHE A 968 -28.89 61.65 -49.87
CA PHE A 968 -29.27 60.65 -50.89
C PHE A 968 -30.31 59.70 -50.33
N ASN A 969 -31.39 59.53 -51.01
CA ASN A 969 -32.41 58.55 -50.71
C ASN A 969 -32.35 57.36 -51.72
N ALA A 970 -31.99 56.20 -51.20
CA ALA A 970 -31.77 55.03 -52.05
C ALA A 970 -33.07 54.45 -52.67
N ALA A 971 -34.24 54.67 -52.05
CA ALA A 971 -35.51 54.19 -52.56
C ALA A 971 -35.97 54.98 -53.79
N THR A 972 -35.75 56.30 -53.74
CA THR A 972 -36.12 57.19 -54.85
C THR A 972 -35.02 57.49 -55.81
N GLU A 973 -33.76 57.12 -55.46
CA GLU A 973 -32.50 57.43 -56.13
C GLU A 973 -32.28 58.92 -56.36
N ILE A 974 -32.75 59.76 -55.45
CA ILE A 974 -32.65 61.21 -55.52
C ILE A 974 -31.51 61.68 -54.60
N ALA A 975 -30.59 62.40 -55.09
CA ALA A 975 -29.59 63.15 -54.37
C ALA A 975 -30.00 64.61 -54.26
N GLN A 976 -29.98 65.12 -53.04
CA GLN A 976 -30.30 66.54 -52.72
C GLN A 976 -29.06 67.18 -52.10
N ALA A 977 -28.55 68.21 -52.74
CA ALA A 977 -27.33 68.90 -52.33
C ALA A 977 -27.67 70.31 -51.88
N TYR A 978 -27.15 70.64 -50.71
CA TYR A 978 -27.40 71.92 -50.06
C TYR A 978 -26.09 72.67 -49.82
N GLY A 979 -26.11 73.97 -50.19
CA GLY A 979 -25.10 74.90 -49.74
C GLY A 979 -25.53 75.43 -48.42
N LEU A 980 -24.70 75.47 -47.42
CA LEU A 980 -24.91 75.94 -46.05
C LEU A 980 -24.08 77.20 -45.80
N ASN A 981 -24.46 78.04 -44.85
CA ASN A 981 -23.72 79.22 -44.44
C ASN A 981 -23.40 80.24 -45.60
N GLY A 982 -24.32 80.42 -46.51
CA GLY A 982 -24.08 81.32 -47.62
C GLY A 982 -23.36 80.72 -48.81
N LYS A 983 -22.91 79.49 -48.72
CA LYS A 983 -22.29 78.76 -49.83
C LYS A 983 -23.32 78.17 -50.78
N ASN A 984 -22.98 77.84 -52.01
CA ASN A 984 -23.80 77.11 -52.96
C ASN A 984 -23.36 75.67 -53.14
N ALA A 985 -24.30 74.82 -53.47
CA ALA A 985 -24.04 73.56 -54.09
C ALA A 985 -23.69 73.79 -55.55
N ILE A 986 -22.71 73.04 -56.08
CA ILE A 986 -22.16 73.19 -57.41
C ILE A 986 -22.28 71.87 -58.16
N ILE A 987 -22.89 71.88 -59.31
CA ILE A 987 -22.93 70.74 -60.26
C ILE A 987 -22.13 71.10 -61.54
N SER A 988 -21.29 70.17 -61.96
CA SER A 988 -20.47 70.39 -63.15
C SER A 988 -20.23 69.07 -63.92
N ASP A 989 -20.08 69.15 -65.25
CA ASP A 989 -19.63 68.01 -66.06
C ASP A 989 -18.21 68.29 -66.55
N VAL A 990 -17.39 67.26 -66.73
CA VAL A 990 -16.04 67.33 -67.29
C VAL A 990 -16.02 67.93 -68.69
N SER A 991 -17.08 67.75 -69.44
CA SER A 991 -17.26 68.33 -70.81
C SER A 991 -17.67 69.81 -70.76
N GLY A 992 -17.97 70.38 -69.63
CA GLY A 992 -18.52 71.77 -69.43
C GLY A 992 -19.97 71.96 -69.93
N LYS A 993 -20.63 70.91 -70.35
CA LYS A 993 -22.02 70.97 -70.88
C LYS A 993 -23.01 71.15 -69.73
N ILE A 994 -22.72 70.69 -68.57
CA ILE A 994 -23.52 70.85 -67.33
C ILE A 994 -22.70 71.70 -66.33
N HIS A 995 -23.24 72.86 -66.00
CA HIS A 995 -22.70 73.69 -64.94
C HIS A 995 -23.86 74.44 -64.23
N GLY A 996 -23.87 74.41 -62.92
CA GLY A 996 -24.87 75.12 -62.13
C GLY A 996 -24.46 75.31 -60.68
N GLN A 997 -24.83 76.43 -60.14
CA GLN A 997 -24.67 76.75 -58.69
C GLN A 997 -26.00 77.15 -58.12
N ALA A 998 -26.37 76.60 -56.95
CA ALA A 998 -27.60 76.95 -56.25
C ALA A 998 -27.53 76.60 -54.76
N ARG A 999 -28.35 77.21 -53.98
CA ARG A 999 -28.49 76.80 -52.54
C ARG A 999 -28.93 75.37 -52.38
N HIS A 1000 -29.77 74.82 -53.27
CA HIS A 1000 -30.28 73.49 -53.30
C HIS A 1000 -30.35 72.93 -54.67
N ILE A 1001 -29.75 71.77 -54.93
CA ILE A 1001 -29.76 71.04 -56.21
C ILE A 1001 -30.38 69.70 -55.93
N ILE A 1002 -31.33 69.25 -56.68
CA ILE A 1002 -31.96 67.96 -56.65
C ILE A 1002 -31.52 67.21 -57.93
N TRP A 1003 -30.87 66.07 -57.79
CA TRP A 1003 -30.43 65.25 -58.89
C TRP A 1003 -31.08 63.85 -58.83
N ASN A 1004 -31.87 63.50 -59.79
CA ASN A 1004 -32.48 62.19 -59.88
C ASN A 1004 -31.51 61.27 -60.68
N LEU A 1005 -30.97 60.30 -60.02
CA LEU A 1005 -29.97 59.38 -60.48
C LEU A 1005 -30.59 58.16 -61.22
N LYS A 1006 -31.94 58.14 -61.30
CA LYS A 1006 -32.64 57.00 -61.90
C LYS A 1006 -32.32 56.91 -63.46
N LYS A 1007 -31.94 55.73 -63.89
CA LYS A 1007 -31.54 55.51 -65.28
C LYS A 1007 -32.64 55.99 -66.30
N ASN A 1008 -32.21 56.76 -67.32
CA ASN A 1008 -32.97 57.34 -68.39
C ASN A 1008 -33.87 58.54 -68.03
N LYS A 1009 -33.84 59.10 -66.86
CA LYS A 1009 -34.50 60.35 -66.51
C LYS A 1009 -33.59 61.21 -65.65
N GLY A 1010 -32.36 61.40 -66.06
CA GLY A 1010 -31.43 62.28 -65.44
C GLY A 1010 -31.91 63.72 -65.34
N GLY A 1011 -32.91 63.95 -64.50
CA GLY A 1011 -33.41 65.31 -64.24
C GLY A 1011 -32.59 65.95 -63.11
N ILE A 1012 -31.91 67.02 -63.40
CA ILE A 1012 -31.31 67.90 -62.44
C ILE A 1012 -32.29 69.08 -62.24
N THR A 1013 -32.70 69.27 -61.00
CA THR A 1013 -33.52 70.40 -60.58
C THR A 1013 -32.71 71.36 -59.75
N VAL A 1014 -32.60 72.59 -60.15
CA VAL A 1014 -31.90 73.64 -59.39
C VAL A 1014 -32.86 74.56 -58.73
N ILE A 1015 -32.79 74.67 -57.43
CA ILE A 1015 -33.64 75.53 -56.58
C ILE A 1015 -32.86 76.68 -56.03
N GLN A 1016 -33.29 77.94 -56.25
CA GLN A 1016 -32.61 79.18 -55.90
C GLN A 1016 -31.23 79.28 -56.57
N PRO A 1017 -31.14 79.30 -57.87
CA PRO A 1017 -29.89 79.45 -58.56
C PRO A 1017 -29.23 80.82 -58.23
N THR A 1018 -27.93 80.82 -58.09
CA THR A 1018 -27.08 81.95 -57.82
C THR A 1018 -26.02 82.13 -58.98
N GLY A 1019 -26.46 82.40 -60.15
CA GLY A 1019 -25.61 82.52 -61.30
C GLY A 1019 -26.15 81.84 -62.59
N SER A 1020 -25.34 81.62 -63.59
CA SER A 1020 -25.78 80.97 -64.85
C SER A 1020 -25.86 79.43 -64.54
N VAL A 1021 -26.97 78.81 -64.97
CA VAL A 1021 -27.18 77.37 -64.98
C VAL A 1021 -27.29 76.87 -66.34
N ASN A 1022 -26.41 76.01 -66.73
CA ASN A 1022 -26.42 75.26 -67.95
C ASN A 1022 -26.79 73.79 -67.67
N LEU A 1023 -27.95 73.31 -68.00
CA LEU A 1023 -28.49 71.97 -67.77
C LEU A 1023 -28.83 71.34 -69.13
N PRO A 1024 -28.71 69.97 -69.21
CA PRO A 1024 -28.95 69.29 -70.51
C PRO A 1024 -30.41 69.38 -70.98
#